data_cb33ecc8982365cf894ca2bf72ce123f
#
_entry.id   cb33ecc8982365cf894ca2bf72ce123f
#
_cell.length_a   1.000
_cell.length_b   1.000
_cell.length_c   1.000
_cell.angle_alpha   90.00
_cell.angle_beta   90.00
_cell.angle_gamma   90.00
#
_symmetry.space_group_name_H-M   'P 1'
#
loop_
_entity.id
_entity.type
_entity.pdbx_description
1 polymer ?
#
loop_
_entity_poly.entity_id
_entity_poly.type
_entity_poly.pdbx_seq_one_letter_code
_entity_poly.pdbx_strand_id
1 'polypeptide(L)'
;MQEQEVTIDASNVTTRALNRELRKLSSNGIRKATIKNVDGIHYLAAGLNGNVSLTIDGSPGYFLGTMMNGPEITVRGNTGWFAGDNMTEGSLTVNGHTGDGLGQCMNNGKIVVTGDAGDRVGALMRGGIILIGGDTGIMTGLYMTSGRIIVLGNLGDFAGEMIIGGEIYFSGKVESLGKNARVTEVPLEEREELKRILESAGFDTDYSFSKIVPRQKRPFYGEAQEAHVLKRIIGRFKVEIIKEICKKCGTCAKVCPQKVLSIVDSFPVAVSEALCVNCEACMEYCPTGAIRVYPLPRAQKGVWNEETMNKILSEAFLAHPVVRGSGKMSQISHFDDLVFLNAQVSRPPIDYYREPCDTEVILGTRYAEHPLRLKAPIIIGAMSFGAISKEAKLAIAYAARELGVAVNTGEGGMIPEEREIAPLVIAQYASGRFGVSAEYLRISDAVEIKIGQGAKPGQGGLLLGEKVVGEVSKIRGLPEGSDAISPARHLDIVGPEDLRMKIEQLREITDWKVPIAVKFAAGRVRDDVKIAAKAGADFIIIDGKPAGTGAAPESLIEFAGIPTIAAITQADAALKEVGMRKEVSLVASGGIRTGADVAKAIALGADAVAIATGVLVAMGCKRCGLCFTGKCPYGIATQDPNLRKRLNVKVASIRVANYLKSVVEELKMFTQLSGKTSIRNLEKEDLRALTLEASMMTGVKLVGQ
;
A
#
# COMPACT_ATOMS: atom_id res chain seq x y z
N MET A 1 20.76 -12.42 41.49
CA MET A 1 21.37 -11.30 40.81
C MET A 1 20.50 -10.09 41.11
N GLN A 2 21.03 -9.02 41.72
CA GLN A 2 20.28 -7.77 41.88
C GLN A 2 19.91 -7.25 40.49
N GLU A 3 18.62 -6.99 40.26
CA GLU A 3 18.18 -6.34 39.03
C GLU A 3 18.80 -4.94 38.97
N GLN A 4 19.66 -4.72 38.01
CA GLN A 4 20.34 -3.44 37.82
C GLN A 4 19.31 -2.44 37.27
N GLU A 5 18.92 -1.46 38.07
CA GLU A 5 18.07 -0.34 37.65
C GLU A 5 18.94 0.80 37.16
N VAL A 6 18.59 1.39 36.02
CA VAL A 6 19.29 2.51 35.41
C VAL A 6 18.42 3.75 35.45
N THR A 7 18.95 4.88 35.89
CA THR A 7 18.25 6.17 35.82
C THR A 7 18.87 7.03 34.73
N ILE A 8 18.05 7.57 33.83
CA ILE A 8 18.45 8.47 32.73
C ILE A 8 17.78 9.83 32.98
N ASP A 9 18.57 10.90 32.93
CA ASP A 9 18.05 12.26 32.93
C ASP A 9 17.85 12.75 31.49
N ALA A 10 16.62 13.06 31.11
CA ALA A 10 16.24 13.47 29.77
C ALA A 10 16.38 14.98 29.50
N SER A 11 16.76 15.80 30.49
CA SER A 11 16.74 17.29 30.41
C SER A 11 17.51 17.87 29.22
N ASN A 12 18.59 17.23 28.77
CA ASN A 12 19.47 17.71 27.69
C ASN A 12 19.81 16.63 26.67
N VAL A 13 18.96 15.63 26.52
CA VAL A 13 19.18 14.49 25.63
C VAL A 13 18.24 14.55 24.43
N THR A 14 18.76 14.40 23.22
CA THR A 14 17.90 14.30 22.02
C THR A 14 17.11 12.99 22.03
N THR A 15 15.91 13.01 21.46
CA THR A 15 15.06 11.81 21.30
C THR A 15 15.85 10.62 20.70
N ARG A 16 16.62 10.89 19.64
CA ARG A 16 17.47 9.87 18.97
C ARG A 16 18.49 9.24 19.92
N ALA A 17 19.20 10.05 20.71
CA ALA A 17 20.18 9.56 21.67
C ALA A 17 19.50 8.73 22.76
N LEU A 18 18.36 9.20 23.28
CA LEU A 18 17.59 8.52 24.31
C LEU A 18 17.04 7.17 23.80
N ASN A 19 16.46 7.13 22.61
CA ASN A 19 15.97 5.89 22.01
C ASN A 19 17.11 4.89 21.73
N ARG A 20 18.28 5.37 21.30
CA ARG A 20 19.47 4.50 21.14
C ARG A 20 19.94 3.92 22.47
N GLU A 21 19.93 4.71 23.52
CA GLU A 21 20.28 4.22 24.86
C GLU A 21 19.28 3.18 25.35
N LEU A 22 17.98 3.43 25.23
CA LEU A 22 16.94 2.46 25.60
C LEU A 22 17.09 1.13 24.83
N ARG A 23 17.40 1.18 23.54
CA ARG A 23 17.67 -0.03 22.74
C ARG A 23 18.90 -0.79 23.23
N LYS A 24 19.97 -0.08 23.62
CA LYS A 24 21.18 -0.70 24.21
C LYS A 24 20.87 -1.35 25.55
N LEU A 25 20.12 -0.66 26.44
CA LEU A 25 19.72 -1.22 27.74
C LEU A 25 18.95 -2.52 27.54
N SER A 26 17.96 -2.53 26.65
CA SER A 26 17.17 -3.73 26.33
C SER A 26 18.05 -4.86 25.77
N SER A 27 18.97 -4.56 24.84
CA SER A 27 19.87 -5.57 24.25
C SER A 27 20.90 -6.12 25.24
N ASN A 28 21.31 -5.33 26.23
CA ASN A 28 22.23 -5.74 27.29
C ASN A 28 21.54 -6.47 28.45
N GLY A 29 20.23 -6.74 28.35
CA GLY A 29 19.47 -7.49 29.35
C GLY A 29 19.14 -6.68 30.61
N ILE A 30 19.26 -5.36 30.59
CA ILE A 30 18.80 -4.47 31.67
C ILE A 30 17.28 -4.43 31.64
N ARG A 31 16.66 -4.81 32.78
CA ARG A 31 15.21 -5.01 32.84
C ARG A 31 14.44 -3.83 33.41
N LYS A 32 15.11 -2.90 34.10
CA LYS A 32 14.46 -1.72 34.70
C LYS A 32 15.19 -0.44 34.38
N ALA A 33 14.46 0.58 33.96
CA ALA A 33 15.02 1.92 33.78
C ALA A 33 13.98 2.97 34.19
N THR A 34 14.47 4.05 34.81
CA THR A 34 13.67 5.25 35.14
C THR A 34 14.19 6.43 34.35
N ILE A 35 13.31 7.10 33.58
CA ILE A 35 13.61 8.28 32.79
C ILE A 35 13.01 9.47 33.51
N LYS A 36 13.83 10.41 33.93
CA LYS A 36 13.43 11.62 34.69
C LYS A 36 13.45 12.85 33.80
N ASN A 37 12.69 13.87 34.22
CA ASN A 37 12.63 15.17 33.57
C ASN A 37 12.11 15.08 32.12
N VAL A 38 11.15 14.21 31.88
CA VAL A 38 10.51 14.08 30.55
C VAL A 38 9.45 15.15 30.41
N ASP A 39 9.67 16.09 29.48
CA ASP A 39 8.73 17.15 29.14
C ASP A 39 8.58 17.28 27.62
N GLY A 40 7.44 16.87 27.11
CA GLY A 40 7.06 16.98 25.69
C GLY A 40 7.94 16.20 24.70
N ILE A 41 8.79 15.27 25.14
CA ILE A 41 9.67 14.51 24.26
C ILE A 41 8.82 13.57 23.39
N HIS A 42 8.84 13.80 22.06
CA HIS A 42 8.15 12.97 21.08
C HIS A 42 8.91 11.68 20.77
N TYR A 43 8.20 10.64 20.31
CA TYR A 43 8.75 9.35 19.83
C TYR A 43 9.57 8.57 20.87
N LEU A 44 9.40 8.87 22.15
CA LEU A 44 10.10 8.15 23.22
C LEU A 44 9.73 6.66 23.20
N ALA A 45 10.73 5.79 23.31
CA ALA A 45 10.60 4.33 23.21
C ALA A 45 10.04 3.82 21.87
N ALA A 46 10.23 4.59 20.76
CA ALA A 46 9.78 4.18 19.43
C ALA A 46 10.43 2.87 18.97
N GLY A 47 9.61 1.88 18.64
CA GLY A 47 10.03 0.55 18.19
C GLY A 47 10.86 -0.21 19.23
N LEU A 48 10.75 0.08 20.52
CA LEU A 48 11.48 -0.65 21.56
C LEU A 48 11.01 -2.09 21.64
N ASN A 49 11.96 -3.02 21.65
CA ASN A 49 11.70 -4.46 21.75
C ASN A 49 12.30 -5.03 23.04
N GLY A 50 11.74 -6.15 23.50
CA GLY A 50 12.26 -6.92 24.63
C GLY A 50 11.56 -6.59 25.95
N ASN A 51 11.88 -7.39 26.98
CA ASN A 51 11.22 -7.31 28.27
C ASN A 51 11.93 -6.29 29.17
N VAL A 52 11.67 -5.02 28.94
CA VAL A 52 12.17 -3.91 29.76
C VAL A 52 11.01 -3.15 30.39
N SER A 53 11.10 -2.89 31.69
CA SER A 53 10.15 -2.06 32.43
C SER A 53 10.72 -0.64 32.52
N LEU A 54 9.99 0.31 31.95
CA LEU A 54 10.34 1.73 31.94
C LEU A 54 9.38 2.52 32.82
N THR A 55 9.93 3.26 33.76
CA THR A 55 9.18 4.29 34.47
C THR A 55 9.55 5.66 33.89
N ILE A 56 8.56 6.45 33.49
CA ILE A 56 8.72 7.79 32.94
C ILE A 56 8.17 8.80 33.95
N ASP A 57 9.07 9.59 34.54
CA ASP A 57 8.71 10.68 35.44
C ASP A 57 8.56 11.96 34.60
N GLY A 58 7.31 12.37 34.37
CA GLY A 58 6.93 13.53 33.56
C GLY A 58 5.91 13.20 32.48
N SER A 59 5.74 14.11 31.52
CA SER A 59 4.73 14.01 30.46
C SER A 59 5.39 13.93 29.09
N PRO A 60 5.55 12.72 28.50
CA PRO A 60 6.07 12.57 27.15
C PRO A 60 5.12 13.16 26.12
N GLY A 61 5.69 13.55 24.97
CA GLY A 61 4.96 14.12 23.84
C GLY A 61 4.26 13.05 23.00
N TYR A 62 4.21 13.26 21.70
CA TYR A 62 3.48 12.41 20.76
C TYR A 62 4.21 11.10 20.47
N PHE A 63 3.45 10.05 20.11
CA PHE A 63 3.96 8.74 19.68
C PHE A 63 4.84 7.99 20.72
N LEU A 64 4.54 8.18 22.01
CA LEU A 64 5.17 7.37 23.05
C LEU A 64 4.93 5.87 22.80
N GLY A 65 5.99 5.05 22.85
CA GLY A 65 5.89 3.60 22.71
C GLY A 65 5.33 3.12 21.37
N THR A 66 5.38 3.97 20.33
CA THR A 66 4.92 3.57 18.99
C THR A 66 5.66 2.33 18.52
N MET A 67 4.91 1.32 17.99
CA MET A 67 5.43 0.03 17.51
C MET A 67 6.28 -0.74 18.53
N MET A 68 6.11 -0.53 19.81
CA MET A 68 6.81 -1.32 20.82
C MET A 68 6.36 -2.78 20.80
N ASN A 69 7.28 -3.68 21.19
CA ASN A 69 7.05 -5.13 21.24
C ASN A 69 7.68 -5.73 22.50
N GLY A 70 6.87 -5.90 23.54
CA GLY A 70 7.25 -6.50 24.82
C GLY A 70 7.51 -5.57 26.00
N PRO A 71 7.94 -4.28 25.84
CA PRO A 71 8.19 -3.41 26.98
C PRO A 71 6.95 -3.14 27.83
N GLU A 72 7.20 -2.91 29.13
CA GLU A 72 6.22 -2.39 30.10
C GLU A 72 6.56 -0.95 30.40
N ILE A 73 5.70 0.00 30.00
CA ILE A 73 5.93 1.43 30.18
C ILE A 73 4.91 1.98 31.19
N THR A 74 5.40 2.62 32.26
CA THR A 74 4.57 3.35 33.21
C THR A 74 4.91 4.82 33.17
N VAL A 75 3.92 5.67 32.88
CA VAL A 75 4.05 7.14 32.84
C VAL A 75 3.45 7.72 34.13
N ARG A 76 4.23 8.50 34.86
CA ARG A 76 3.78 9.30 35.99
C ARG A 76 3.49 10.74 35.55
N GLY A 77 2.41 10.88 34.79
CA GLY A 77 2.00 12.13 34.14
C GLY A 77 1.06 11.86 32.98
N ASN A 78 0.90 12.84 32.10
CA ASN A 78 0.06 12.74 30.91
C ASN A 78 0.88 12.28 29.69
N THR A 79 0.19 11.90 28.60
CA THR A 79 0.86 11.65 27.30
C THR A 79 0.21 12.52 26.21
N GLY A 80 1.02 12.83 25.18
CA GLY A 80 0.53 13.46 23.97
C GLY A 80 -0.27 12.50 23.06
N TRP A 81 -0.47 12.88 21.82
CA TRP A 81 -1.22 12.13 20.83
C TRP A 81 -0.51 10.85 20.40
N PHE A 82 -1.30 9.84 19.99
CA PHE A 82 -0.85 8.59 19.39
C PHE A 82 0.07 7.73 20.29
N ALA A 83 -0.08 7.81 21.62
CA ALA A 83 0.63 6.90 22.52
C ALA A 83 0.20 5.45 22.25
N GLY A 84 1.15 4.51 22.19
CA GLY A 84 0.91 3.11 21.86
C GLY A 84 0.49 2.85 20.41
N ASP A 85 0.71 3.81 19.48
CA ASP A 85 0.41 3.62 18.05
C ASP A 85 1.09 2.37 17.49
N ASN A 86 0.32 1.50 16.86
CA ASN A 86 0.80 0.26 16.24
C ASN A 86 1.54 -0.71 17.21
N MET A 87 1.28 -0.62 18.50
CA MET A 87 1.84 -1.51 19.53
C MET A 87 1.56 -2.97 19.20
N THR A 88 2.57 -3.84 19.34
CA THR A 88 2.47 -5.26 19.00
C THR A 88 2.32 -6.14 20.24
N GLU A 89 3.08 -5.87 21.29
CA GLU A 89 3.07 -6.57 22.56
C GLU A 89 3.56 -5.65 23.69
N GLY A 90 3.31 -6.03 24.95
CA GLY A 90 3.73 -5.29 26.15
C GLY A 90 2.60 -4.52 26.80
N SER A 91 2.93 -3.54 27.64
CA SER A 91 1.93 -2.73 28.35
C SER A 91 2.33 -1.25 28.43
N LEU A 92 1.30 -0.38 28.37
CA LEU A 92 1.44 1.05 28.60
C LEU A 92 0.45 1.48 29.67
N THR A 93 0.96 1.92 30.82
CA THR A 93 0.14 2.48 31.89
C THR A 93 0.38 3.98 32.02
N VAL A 94 -0.67 4.78 31.96
CA VAL A 94 -0.61 6.25 32.06
C VAL A 94 -1.38 6.67 33.32
N ASN A 95 -0.66 7.16 34.33
CA ASN A 95 -1.25 7.71 35.54
C ASN A 95 -1.59 9.19 35.34
N GLY A 96 -2.57 9.45 34.47
CA GLY A 96 -2.99 10.76 34.03
C GLY A 96 -3.91 10.65 32.82
N HIS A 97 -3.88 11.66 31.94
CA HIS A 97 -4.69 11.74 30.74
C HIS A 97 -3.88 11.48 29.48
N THR A 98 -4.55 11.13 28.39
CA THR A 98 -3.91 10.95 27.08
C THR A 98 -4.58 11.82 26.01
N GLY A 99 -3.80 12.21 25.00
CA GLY A 99 -4.34 12.90 23.83
C GLY A 99 -5.03 11.97 22.84
N ASP A 100 -5.27 12.47 21.62
CA ASP A 100 -5.96 11.77 20.54
C ASP A 100 -5.20 10.55 20.02
N GLY A 101 -5.94 9.58 19.47
CA GLY A 101 -5.39 8.43 18.75
C GLY A 101 -4.66 7.42 19.65
N LEU A 102 -4.94 7.38 20.94
CA LEU A 102 -4.39 6.37 21.86
C LEU A 102 -4.62 4.97 21.32
N GLY A 103 -3.54 4.15 21.23
CA GLY A 103 -3.62 2.77 20.78
C GLY A 103 -4.07 2.63 19.31
N GLN A 104 -3.90 3.66 18.48
CA GLN A 104 -4.21 3.59 17.04
C GLN A 104 -3.46 2.43 16.39
N CYS A 105 -4.16 1.61 15.58
CA CYS A 105 -3.59 0.44 14.91
C CYS A 105 -2.96 -0.63 15.84
N MET A 106 -3.27 -0.61 17.13
CA MET A 106 -2.76 -1.59 18.09
C MET A 106 -3.07 -3.02 17.64
N ASN A 107 -2.07 -3.89 17.64
CA ASN A 107 -2.21 -5.29 17.23
C ASN A 107 -2.44 -6.22 18.41
N ASN A 108 -1.78 -5.97 19.55
CA ASN A 108 -1.94 -6.70 20.79
C ASN A 108 -1.33 -5.91 21.98
N GLY A 109 -1.36 -6.49 23.21
CA GLY A 109 -0.86 -5.88 24.43
C GLY A 109 -1.97 -5.18 25.22
N LYS A 110 -1.58 -4.37 26.22
CA LYS A 110 -2.51 -3.72 27.16
C LYS A 110 -2.16 -2.25 27.33
N ILE A 111 -3.17 -1.38 27.19
CA ILE A 111 -3.05 0.05 27.53
C ILE A 111 -4.02 0.35 28.67
N VAL A 112 -3.54 1.04 29.70
CA VAL A 112 -4.33 1.48 30.86
C VAL A 112 -4.11 2.96 31.07
N VAL A 113 -5.19 3.73 31.16
CA VAL A 113 -5.18 5.16 31.44
C VAL A 113 -6.07 5.44 32.63
N THR A 114 -5.56 6.11 33.67
CA THR A 114 -6.35 6.39 34.89
C THR A 114 -7.33 7.53 34.74
N GLY A 115 -7.04 8.49 33.85
CA GLY A 115 -7.88 9.65 33.52
C GLY A 115 -8.61 9.49 32.19
N ASP A 116 -8.81 10.62 31.48
CA ASP A 116 -9.51 10.69 30.21
C ASP A 116 -8.58 10.41 29.03
N ALA A 117 -9.17 10.06 27.90
CA ALA A 117 -8.48 9.97 26.61
C ALA A 117 -9.19 10.85 25.55
N GLY A 118 -8.40 11.37 24.62
CA GLY A 118 -8.91 12.22 23.54
C GLY A 118 -9.73 11.47 22.49
N ASP A 119 -9.76 11.99 21.28
CA ASP A 119 -10.51 11.46 20.14
C ASP A 119 -9.87 10.17 19.56
N ARG A 120 -10.69 9.34 18.92
CA ARG A 120 -10.25 8.20 18.10
C ARG A 120 -9.43 7.15 18.85
N VAL A 121 -9.72 6.93 20.13
CA VAL A 121 -9.14 5.85 20.93
C VAL A 121 -9.32 4.51 20.21
N GLY A 122 -8.26 3.73 20.04
CA GLY A 122 -8.30 2.42 19.41
C GLY A 122 -8.69 2.44 17.93
N ALA A 123 -8.50 3.57 17.22
CA ALA A 123 -8.78 3.62 15.78
C ALA A 123 -7.96 2.58 15.01
N LEU A 124 -8.60 1.81 14.11
CA LEU A 124 -7.98 0.72 13.34
C LEU A 124 -7.38 -0.41 14.21
N MET A 125 -7.79 -0.54 15.46
CA MET A 125 -7.31 -1.57 16.39
C MET A 125 -7.61 -2.98 15.86
N ARG A 126 -6.67 -3.90 16.04
CA ARG A 126 -6.73 -5.29 15.56
C ARG A 126 -6.62 -6.33 16.67
N GLY A 127 -6.36 -5.91 17.88
CA GLY A 127 -6.24 -6.79 19.04
C GLY A 127 -5.78 -6.05 20.27
N GLY A 128 -5.67 -6.76 21.40
CA GLY A 128 -5.28 -6.23 22.69
C GLY A 128 -6.43 -5.58 23.47
N ILE A 129 -6.09 -4.90 24.55
CA ILE A 129 -7.03 -4.27 25.49
C ILE A 129 -6.63 -2.84 25.75
N ILE A 130 -7.58 -1.92 25.64
CA ILE A 130 -7.45 -0.51 26.07
C ILE A 130 -8.46 -0.27 27.19
N LEU A 131 -8.00 0.16 28.39
CA LEU A 131 -8.82 0.48 29.55
C LEU A 131 -8.65 1.95 29.91
N ILE A 132 -9.75 2.69 29.94
CA ILE A 132 -9.82 4.14 30.25
C ILE A 132 -10.65 4.34 31.52
N GLY A 133 -10.06 5.00 32.52
CA GLY A 133 -10.71 5.29 33.80
C GLY A 133 -11.71 6.46 33.75
N GLY A 134 -11.55 7.36 32.81
CA GLY A 134 -12.42 8.54 32.57
C GLY A 134 -13.22 8.43 31.29
N ASP A 135 -13.43 9.59 30.64
CA ASP A 135 -14.19 9.74 29.41
C ASP A 135 -13.31 9.60 28.15
N THR A 136 -13.94 9.35 27.00
CA THR A 136 -13.27 9.39 25.70
C THR A 136 -13.95 10.39 24.76
N GLY A 137 -13.15 10.96 23.82
CA GLY A 137 -13.65 11.85 22.78
C GLY A 137 -14.39 11.12 21.66
N ILE A 138 -14.49 11.78 20.51
CA ILE A 138 -15.26 11.32 19.36
C ILE A 138 -14.61 10.10 18.66
N MET A 139 -15.42 9.27 17.99
CA MET A 139 -14.98 8.17 17.13
C MET A 139 -14.12 7.11 17.83
N THR A 140 -14.34 6.85 19.11
CA THR A 140 -13.72 5.71 19.81
C THR A 140 -13.99 4.42 19.05
N GLY A 141 -12.94 3.62 18.73
CA GLY A 141 -13.04 2.38 17.94
C GLY A 141 -13.28 2.58 16.44
N LEU A 142 -12.93 3.73 15.87
CA LEU A 142 -13.04 4.01 14.43
C LEU A 142 -12.33 2.93 13.59
N TYR A 143 -13.05 2.26 12.67
CA TYR A 143 -12.53 1.15 11.83
C TYR A 143 -11.93 -0.02 12.61
N MET A 144 -12.27 -0.19 13.87
CA MET A 144 -11.79 -1.32 14.69
C MET A 144 -12.18 -2.65 14.06
N THR A 145 -11.27 -3.62 14.04
CA THR A 145 -11.48 -4.95 13.46
C THR A 145 -11.42 -6.08 14.48
N SER A 146 -10.79 -5.86 15.64
CA SER A 146 -10.69 -6.82 16.74
C SER A 146 -10.15 -6.11 17.99
N GLY A 147 -10.12 -6.82 19.13
CA GLY A 147 -9.66 -6.30 20.42
C GLY A 147 -10.80 -5.73 21.27
N ARG A 148 -10.45 -5.17 22.41
CA ARG A 148 -11.41 -4.62 23.39
C ARG A 148 -11.03 -3.22 23.85
N ILE A 149 -12.00 -2.31 23.87
CA ILE A 149 -11.88 -1.00 24.49
C ILE A 149 -12.87 -0.96 25.66
N ILE A 150 -12.40 -0.60 26.85
CA ILE A 150 -13.20 -0.54 28.08
C ILE A 150 -13.12 0.89 28.61
N VAL A 151 -14.25 1.58 28.72
CA VAL A 151 -14.34 2.97 29.17
C VAL A 151 -15.23 3.04 30.39
N LEU A 152 -14.69 3.49 31.52
CA LEU A 152 -15.44 3.59 32.77
C LEU A 152 -16.34 4.84 32.81
N GLY A 153 -16.03 5.83 31.98
CA GLY A 153 -16.81 7.08 31.79
C GLY A 153 -17.69 7.05 30.55
N ASN A 154 -17.83 8.22 29.91
CA ASN A 154 -18.69 8.48 28.78
C ASN A 154 -17.95 8.29 27.46
N LEU A 155 -18.70 8.00 26.39
CA LEU A 155 -18.21 7.99 25.02
C LEU A 155 -18.73 9.22 24.27
N GLY A 156 -17.84 9.93 23.56
CA GLY A 156 -18.23 11.02 22.68
C GLY A 156 -18.98 10.56 21.42
N ASP A 157 -19.17 11.49 20.49
CA ASP A 157 -19.90 11.27 19.25
C ASP A 157 -19.28 10.20 18.33
N PHE A 158 -20.14 9.52 17.57
CA PHE A 158 -19.77 8.52 16.57
C PHE A 158 -18.97 7.34 17.13
N ALA A 159 -19.26 6.90 18.37
CA ALA A 159 -18.60 5.73 18.95
C ALA A 159 -18.82 4.49 18.09
N GLY A 160 -17.73 3.76 17.75
CA GLY A 160 -17.74 2.61 16.87
C GLY A 160 -17.97 2.97 15.39
N GLU A 161 -17.55 4.17 14.93
CA GLU A 161 -17.70 4.57 13.51
C GLU A 161 -17.03 3.55 12.60
N MET A 162 -17.84 2.94 11.71
CA MET A 162 -17.42 1.89 10.77
C MET A 162 -16.71 0.70 11.44
N ILE A 163 -17.08 0.35 12.66
CA ILE A 163 -16.56 -0.83 13.36
C ILE A 163 -16.85 -2.10 12.54
N ILE A 164 -15.83 -2.96 12.35
CA ILE A 164 -15.89 -4.20 11.57
C ILE A 164 -15.88 -5.42 12.49
N GLY A 165 -15.23 -5.31 13.65
CA GLY A 165 -15.12 -6.35 14.67
C GLY A 165 -14.55 -5.78 15.96
N GLY A 166 -14.41 -6.61 17.00
CA GLY A 166 -14.04 -6.18 18.34
C GLY A 166 -15.24 -5.65 19.13
N GLU A 167 -14.97 -5.18 20.35
CA GLU A 167 -15.99 -4.80 21.33
C GLU A 167 -15.57 -3.54 22.08
N ILE A 168 -16.52 -2.60 22.28
CA ILE A 168 -16.31 -1.39 23.07
C ILE A 168 -17.28 -1.47 24.25
N TYR A 169 -16.77 -1.63 25.47
CA TYR A 169 -17.54 -1.62 26.71
C TYR A 169 -17.52 -0.24 27.32
N PHE A 170 -18.65 0.22 27.85
CA PHE A 170 -18.76 1.52 28.50
C PHE A 170 -19.75 1.48 29.66
N SER A 171 -19.46 2.25 30.70
CA SER A 171 -20.30 2.32 31.91
C SER A 171 -21.14 3.62 31.96
N GLY A 172 -20.65 4.70 31.37
CA GLY A 172 -21.33 5.99 31.28
C GLY A 172 -22.35 6.06 30.13
N LYS A 173 -22.51 7.26 29.57
CA LYS A 173 -23.38 7.54 28.42
C LYS A 173 -22.59 7.48 27.11
N VAL A 174 -23.29 7.26 26.00
CA VAL A 174 -22.77 7.43 24.66
C VAL A 174 -23.52 8.57 23.98
N GLU A 175 -22.81 9.58 23.47
CA GLU A 175 -23.43 10.74 22.84
C GLU A 175 -24.12 10.35 21.53
N SER A 176 -23.41 9.67 20.64
CA SER A 176 -23.99 9.07 19.44
C SER A 176 -23.21 7.84 18.96
N LEU A 177 -23.90 6.96 18.24
CA LEU A 177 -23.28 5.78 17.60
C LEU A 177 -22.81 6.10 16.20
N GLY A 178 -21.65 5.53 15.85
CA GLY A 178 -21.12 5.55 14.50
C GLY A 178 -21.90 4.64 13.53
N LYS A 179 -21.60 4.78 12.26
CA LYS A 179 -22.11 3.87 11.21
C LYS A 179 -21.62 2.45 11.50
N ASN A 180 -22.49 1.48 11.27
CA ASN A 180 -22.28 0.06 11.53
C ASN A 180 -22.19 -0.34 13.02
N ALA A 181 -22.32 0.58 13.98
CA ALA A 181 -22.35 0.31 15.41
C ALA A 181 -23.74 0.03 15.94
N ARG A 182 -23.86 -0.87 16.91
CA ARG A 182 -25.07 -1.10 17.71
C ARG A 182 -24.70 -1.41 19.16
N VAL A 183 -25.55 -0.97 20.10
CA VAL A 183 -25.42 -1.33 21.51
C VAL A 183 -26.08 -2.69 21.76
N THR A 184 -25.47 -3.47 22.64
CA THR A 184 -26.02 -4.75 23.15
C THR A 184 -25.74 -4.89 24.63
N GLU A 185 -26.47 -5.77 25.30
CA GLU A 185 -26.19 -6.15 26.69
C GLU A 185 -24.90 -6.97 26.76
N VAL A 186 -24.24 -6.89 27.93
CA VAL A 186 -23.02 -7.67 28.22
C VAL A 186 -23.43 -9.01 28.86
N PRO A 187 -23.06 -10.17 28.29
CA PRO A 187 -23.30 -11.48 28.88
C PRO A 187 -22.64 -11.66 30.24
N LEU A 188 -23.19 -12.53 31.07
CA LEU A 188 -22.68 -12.76 32.43
C LEU A 188 -21.20 -13.19 32.47
N GLU A 189 -20.80 -14.07 31.55
CA GLU A 189 -19.39 -14.53 31.42
C GLU A 189 -18.43 -13.39 31.15
N GLU A 190 -18.80 -12.47 30.24
CA GLU A 190 -18.00 -11.29 29.91
C GLU A 190 -17.91 -10.31 31.09
N ARG A 191 -18.97 -10.18 31.91
CA ARG A 191 -18.96 -9.31 33.13
C ARG A 191 -17.91 -9.79 34.13
N GLU A 192 -17.78 -11.09 34.33
CA GLU A 192 -16.76 -11.65 35.23
C GLU A 192 -15.33 -11.47 34.66
N GLU A 193 -15.19 -11.51 33.35
CA GLU A 193 -13.91 -11.21 32.70
C GLU A 193 -13.54 -9.73 32.84
N LEU A 194 -14.51 -8.82 32.64
CA LEU A 194 -14.30 -7.38 32.83
C LEU A 194 -13.87 -7.06 34.27
N LYS A 195 -14.52 -7.64 35.29
CA LYS A 195 -14.12 -7.51 36.69
C LYS A 195 -12.65 -7.88 36.91
N ARG A 196 -12.22 -9.02 36.40
CA ARG A 196 -10.81 -9.47 36.50
C ARG A 196 -9.83 -8.49 35.81
N ILE A 197 -10.23 -7.92 34.68
CA ILE A 197 -9.41 -6.91 33.96
C ILE A 197 -9.29 -5.65 34.82
N LEU A 198 -10.38 -5.17 35.41
CA LEU A 198 -10.42 -3.99 36.29
C LEU A 198 -9.57 -4.20 37.55
N GLU A 199 -9.77 -5.32 38.27
CA GLU A 199 -8.97 -5.70 39.44
C GLU A 199 -7.47 -5.72 39.14
N SER A 200 -7.09 -6.35 38.00
CA SER A 200 -5.68 -6.42 37.57
C SER A 200 -5.06 -5.06 37.24
N ALA A 201 -5.88 -4.06 36.97
CA ALA A 201 -5.48 -2.71 36.65
C ALA A 201 -5.64 -1.74 37.84
N GLY A 202 -6.13 -2.22 39.00
CA GLY A 202 -6.29 -1.42 40.22
C GLY A 202 -7.53 -0.52 40.24
N PHE A 203 -8.55 -0.80 39.42
CA PHE A 203 -9.81 -0.09 39.40
C PHE A 203 -10.87 -0.81 40.26
N ASP A 204 -11.87 -0.04 40.69
CA ASP A 204 -13.08 -0.59 41.31
C ASP A 204 -13.79 -1.51 40.28
N THR A 205 -14.55 -2.47 40.77
CA THR A 205 -15.26 -3.47 39.94
C THR A 205 -16.76 -3.28 39.88
N ASP A 206 -17.30 -2.32 40.63
CA ASP A 206 -18.74 -2.07 40.70
C ASP A 206 -19.23 -1.14 39.57
N TYR A 207 -19.03 -1.59 38.31
CA TYR A 207 -19.50 -0.91 37.12
C TYR A 207 -20.56 -1.72 36.38
N SER A 208 -21.58 -1.02 35.87
CA SER A 208 -22.58 -1.60 34.98
C SER A 208 -22.25 -1.26 33.53
N PHE A 209 -21.93 -2.27 32.73
CA PHE A 209 -21.51 -2.09 31.34
C PHE A 209 -22.60 -2.37 30.31
N SER A 210 -22.61 -1.53 29.27
CA SER A 210 -23.16 -1.84 27.95
C SER A 210 -22.02 -2.05 26.96
N LYS A 211 -22.26 -2.71 25.81
CA LYS A 211 -21.23 -2.84 24.80
C LYS A 211 -21.69 -2.44 23.40
N ILE A 212 -20.76 -1.89 22.63
CA ILE A 212 -20.93 -1.61 21.21
C ILE A 212 -20.27 -2.72 20.40
N VAL A 213 -20.99 -3.24 19.40
CA VAL A 213 -20.53 -4.27 18.45
C VAL A 213 -20.94 -3.90 17.03
N PRO A 214 -20.30 -4.46 15.98
CA PRO A 214 -20.70 -4.19 14.61
C PRO A 214 -22.12 -4.75 14.29
N ARG A 215 -22.86 -4.03 13.44
CA ARG A 215 -24.11 -4.53 12.86
C ARG A 215 -23.85 -5.59 11.80
N GLN A 216 -22.82 -5.36 10.96
CA GLN A 216 -22.40 -6.22 9.87
C GLN A 216 -20.87 -6.38 9.86
N LYS A 217 -20.38 -7.58 9.59
CA LYS A 217 -18.92 -7.85 9.46
C LYS A 217 -18.31 -7.28 8.18
N ARG A 218 -19.11 -6.99 7.15
CA ARG A 218 -18.69 -6.47 5.85
C ARG A 218 -19.55 -5.25 5.44
N PRO A 219 -19.37 -4.10 6.11
CA PRO A 219 -20.26 -2.94 5.93
C PRO A 219 -20.09 -2.23 4.59
N PHE A 220 -18.99 -2.46 3.86
CA PHE A 220 -18.67 -1.72 2.64
C PHE A 220 -19.19 -2.39 1.37
N TYR A 221 -19.07 -3.70 1.29
CA TYR A 221 -19.38 -4.45 0.07
C TYR A 221 -20.40 -5.58 0.28
N GLY A 222 -20.75 -5.93 1.52
CA GLY A 222 -21.78 -6.90 1.89
C GLY A 222 -21.68 -8.26 1.20
N GLU A 223 -22.77 -9.05 1.29
CA GLU A 223 -22.93 -10.32 0.55
C GLU A 223 -23.28 -10.10 -0.93
N ALA A 224 -23.60 -8.87 -1.31
CA ALA A 224 -24.02 -8.50 -2.67
C ALA A 224 -22.88 -8.59 -3.73
N GLN A 225 -21.75 -9.16 -3.40
CA GLN A 225 -20.56 -9.19 -4.29
C GLN A 225 -20.69 -10.06 -5.51
N GLU A 226 -21.60 -11.02 -5.55
CA GLU A 226 -21.93 -11.69 -6.82
C GLU A 226 -22.52 -10.72 -7.85
N ALA A 227 -23.12 -9.63 -7.40
CA ALA A 227 -23.65 -8.57 -8.24
C ALA A 227 -22.58 -7.60 -8.78
N HIS A 228 -21.41 -7.49 -8.12
CA HIS A 228 -20.29 -6.63 -8.58
C HIS A 228 -19.51 -7.22 -9.76
N VAL A 229 -19.71 -8.48 -10.07
CA VAL A 229 -19.17 -9.08 -11.30
C VAL A 229 -19.84 -8.41 -12.49
N LEU A 230 -19.04 -7.72 -13.30
CA LEU A 230 -19.45 -7.10 -14.57
C LEU A 230 -20.44 -7.98 -15.33
N LYS A 231 -21.73 -7.77 -15.13
CA LYS A 231 -22.75 -8.24 -16.07
C LYS A 231 -22.70 -7.28 -17.26
N ARG A 232 -21.80 -7.55 -18.19
CA ARG A 232 -21.85 -6.86 -19.48
C ARG A 232 -23.14 -7.24 -20.17
N ILE A 233 -24.00 -6.27 -20.38
CA ILE A 233 -25.30 -6.45 -21.03
C ILE A 233 -25.11 -6.51 -22.53
N ILE A 234 -24.06 -5.83 -23.05
CA ILE A 234 -23.69 -5.84 -24.46
C ILE A 234 -22.37 -6.59 -24.60
N GLY A 235 -22.37 -7.69 -25.34
CA GLY A 235 -21.17 -8.50 -25.60
C GLY A 235 -20.15 -7.74 -26.44
N ARG A 236 -18.86 -7.83 -26.03
CA ARG A 236 -17.74 -7.23 -26.75
C ARG A 236 -16.94 -8.24 -27.57
N PHE A 237 -17.12 -9.50 -27.26
CA PHE A 237 -16.32 -10.59 -27.86
C PHE A 237 -17.24 -11.72 -28.25
N LYS A 238 -16.91 -12.37 -29.36
CA LYS A 238 -17.50 -13.62 -29.80
C LYS A 238 -16.55 -14.77 -29.47
N VAL A 239 -17.14 -15.88 -29.02
CA VAL A 239 -16.40 -17.10 -28.73
C VAL A 239 -16.79 -18.15 -29.76
N GLU A 240 -15.86 -18.52 -30.61
CA GLU A 240 -16.04 -19.53 -31.65
C GLU A 240 -15.37 -20.83 -31.25
N ILE A 241 -16.03 -21.95 -31.56
CA ILE A 241 -15.52 -23.28 -31.30
C ILE A 241 -15.40 -24.01 -32.64
N ILE A 242 -14.15 -24.33 -33.01
CA ILE A 242 -13.84 -25.09 -34.22
C ILE A 242 -14.11 -26.58 -33.93
N LYS A 243 -15.28 -27.05 -34.39
CA LYS A 243 -15.81 -28.37 -34.03
C LYS A 243 -14.90 -29.51 -34.55
N GLU A 244 -14.29 -29.32 -35.70
CA GLU A 244 -13.47 -30.29 -36.42
C GLU A 244 -12.21 -30.71 -35.63
N ILE A 245 -11.65 -29.79 -34.86
CA ILE A 245 -10.44 -30.07 -34.08
C ILE A 245 -10.70 -30.14 -32.56
N CYS A 246 -11.95 -29.99 -32.12
CA CYS A 246 -12.33 -30.06 -30.73
C CYS A 246 -12.36 -31.51 -30.21
N LYS A 247 -11.51 -31.77 -29.19
CA LYS A 247 -11.47 -33.08 -28.50
C LYS A 247 -12.54 -33.30 -27.44
N LYS A 248 -13.48 -32.37 -27.26
CA LYS A 248 -14.57 -32.43 -26.27
C LYS A 248 -14.10 -32.61 -24.81
N CYS A 249 -12.86 -32.19 -24.47
CA CYS A 249 -12.23 -32.44 -23.17
C CYS A 249 -12.82 -31.55 -22.03
N GLY A 250 -13.62 -30.54 -22.33
CA GLY A 250 -14.25 -29.65 -21.38
C GLY A 250 -13.33 -28.64 -20.68
N THR A 251 -12.04 -28.62 -21.02
CA THR A 251 -11.04 -27.73 -20.39
C THR A 251 -11.44 -26.26 -20.51
N CYS A 252 -11.94 -25.83 -21.66
CA CYS A 252 -12.35 -24.45 -21.91
C CYS A 252 -13.48 -23.97 -20.97
N ALA A 253 -14.44 -24.83 -20.65
CA ALA A 253 -15.51 -24.53 -19.68
C ALA A 253 -14.97 -24.47 -18.24
N LYS A 254 -14.05 -25.37 -17.86
CA LYS A 254 -13.44 -25.44 -16.53
C LYS A 254 -12.54 -24.23 -16.20
N VAL A 255 -11.81 -23.72 -17.21
CA VAL A 255 -10.86 -22.62 -17.01
C VAL A 255 -11.51 -21.25 -17.12
N CYS A 256 -12.75 -21.15 -17.66
CA CYS A 256 -13.42 -19.88 -17.86
C CYS A 256 -13.87 -19.26 -16.52
N PRO A 257 -13.28 -18.14 -16.07
CA PRO A 257 -13.62 -17.52 -14.78
C PRO A 257 -15.02 -16.91 -14.76
N GLN A 258 -15.59 -16.60 -15.93
CA GLN A 258 -16.91 -16.00 -16.10
C GLN A 258 -18.00 -17.00 -16.54
N LYS A 259 -17.65 -18.28 -16.61
CA LYS A 259 -18.59 -19.35 -17.02
C LYS A 259 -19.29 -19.06 -18.37
N VAL A 260 -18.58 -18.41 -19.30
CA VAL A 260 -19.07 -18.12 -20.67
C VAL A 260 -19.37 -19.40 -21.44
N LEU A 261 -18.56 -20.45 -21.18
CA LEU A 261 -18.65 -21.76 -21.86
C LEU A 261 -19.23 -22.82 -20.93
N SER A 262 -20.16 -23.61 -21.45
CA SER A 262 -20.73 -24.78 -20.78
C SER A 262 -20.63 -26.00 -21.70
N ILE A 263 -20.73 -27.20 -21.14
CA ILE A 263 -20.77 -28.46 -21.90
C ILE A 263 -22.24 -28.85 -22.08
N VAL A 264 -22.69 -28.88 -23.33
CA VAL A 264 -24.03 -29.32 -23.73
C VAL A 264 -23.83 -30.48 -24.71
N ASP A 265 -24.46 -31.60 -24.48
CA ASP A 265 -24.37 -32.84 -25.31
C ASP A 265 -22.92 -33.22 -25.59
N SER A 266 -22.06 -33.19 -24.53
CA SER A 266 -20.63 -33.48 -24.60
C SER A 266 -19.81 -32.49 -25.45
N PHE A 267 -20.38 -31.35 -25.85
CA PHE A 267 -19.71 -30.34 -26.65
C PHE A 267 -19.67 -28.99 -25.93
N PRO A 268 -18.53 -28.25 -26.00
CA PRO A 268 -18.51 -26.89 -25.43
C PRO A 268 -19.38 -25.95 -26.26
N VAL A 269 -20.21 -25.16 -25.56
CA VAL A 269 -21.09 -24.14 -26.15
C VAL A 269 -20.93 -22.82 -25.40
N ALA A 270 -20.88 -21.72 -26.13
CA ALA A 270 -20.89 -20.39 -25.53
C ALA A 270 -22.35 -20.02 -25.12
N VAL A 271 -22.61 -20.09 -23.81
CA VAL A 271 -23.98 -19.84 -23.27
C VAL A 271 -24.17 -18.40 -22.81
N SER A 272 -23.09 -17.64 -22.63
CA SER A 272 -23.16 -16.26 -22.12
C SER A 272 -22.01 -15.40 -22.67
N GLU A 273 -21.92 -15.24 -23.99
CA GLU A 273 -20.86 -14.46 -24.67
C GLU A 273 -20.73 -13.02 -24.13
N ALA A 274 -21.84 -12.41 -23.69
CA ALA A 274 -21.82 -11.08 -23.08
C ALA A 274 -20.91 -10.95 -21.85
N LEU A 275 -20.66 -12.06 -21.15
CA LEU A 275 -19.77 -12.11 -19.99
C LEU A 275 -18.28 -12.26 -20.35
N CYS A 276 -17.94 -12.45 -21.62
CA CYS A 276 -16.56 -12.62 -22.06
C CYS A 276 -15.74 -11.34 -21.84
N VAL A 277 -14.63 -11.46 -21.11
CA VAL A 277 -13.68 -10.37 -20.82
C VAL A 277 -12.38 -10.49 -21.60
N ASN A 278 -12.33 -11.41 -22.59
CA ASN A 278 -11.14 -11.70 -23.37
C ASN A 278 -9.90 -12.00 -22.49
N CYS A 279 -10.08 -12.83 -21.46
CA CYS A 279 -8.94 -13.28 -20.66
C CYS A 279 -8.08 -14.32 -21.34
N GLU A 280 -8.50 -14.83 -22.50
CA GLU A 280 -7.81 -15.82 -23.36
C GLU A 280 -7.56 -17.20 -22.72
N ALA A 281 -7.94 -17.42 -21.45
CA ALA A 281 -7.67 -18.69 -20.76
C ALA A 281 -8.22 -19.91 -21.52
N CYS A 282 -9.44 -19.80 -22.08
CA CYS A 282 -10.02 -20.89 -22.85
C CYS A 282 -9.24 -21.22 -24.13
N MET A 283 -8.58 -20.24 -24.74
CA MET A 283 -7.70 -20.45 -25.91
C MET A 283 -6.37 -21.04 -25.49
N GLU A 284 -5.72 -20.48 -24.48
CA GLU A 284 -4.37 -20.87 -24.02
C GLU A 284 -4.32 -22.28 -23.44
N TYR A 285 -5.36 -22.67 -22.68
CA TYR A 285 -5.48 -24.03 -22.12
C TYR A 285 -6.14 -25.05 -23.04
N CYS A 286 -6.54 -24.67 -24.26
CA CYS A 286 -7.11 -25.61 -25.21
C CYS A 286 -6.00 -26.47 -25.84
N PRO A 287 -5.98 -27.82 -25.66
CA PRO A 287 -4.89 -28.66 -26.15
C PRO A 287 -4.83 -28.74 -27.68
N THR A 288 -5.88 -28.34 -28.38
CA THR A 288 -5.97 -28.41 -29.86
C THR A 288 -6.13 -27.05 -30.53
N GLY A 289 -6.18 -25.96 -29.76
CA GLY A 289 -6.46 -24.62 -30.30
C GLY A 289 -7.86 -24.47 -30.92
N ALA A 290 -8.84 -25.27 -30.46
CA ALA A 290 -10.21 -25.25 -30.99
C ALA A 290 -11.05 -24.05 -30.60
N ILE A 291 -10.55 -23.17 -29.76
CA ILE A 291 -11.28 -21.98 -29.28
C ILE A 291 -10.67 -20.72 -29.88
N ARG A 292 -11.50 -19.87 -30.42
CA ARG A 292 -11.14 -18.50 -30.84
C ARG A 292 -12.03 -17.48 -30.12
N VAL A 293 -11.40 -16.38 -29.69
CA VAL A 293 -12.11 -15.22 -29.13
C VAL A 293 -11.67 -14.00 -29.93
N TYR A 294 -12.63 -13.29 -30.48
CA TYR A 294 -12.37 -12.09 -31.26
C TYR A 294 -13.35 -10.96 -30.93
N PRO A 295 -12.91 -9.68 -31.06
CA PRO A 295 -13.75 -8.55 -30.77
C PRO A 295 -14.88 -8.43 -31.80
N LEU A 296 -16.05 -8.06 -31.33
CA LEU A 296 -17.16 -7.67 -32.18
C LEU A 296 -16.96 -6.24 -32.69
N PRO A 297 -17.40 -5.91 -33.94
CA PRO A 297 -17.39 -4.55 -34.44
C PRO A 297 -18.18 -3.63 -33.51
N ARG A 298 -17.60 -2.47 -33.20
CA ARG A 298 -18.22 -1.47 -32.30
C ARG A 298 -18.94 -0.43 -33.13
N ALA A 299 -20.23 -0.22 -32.85
CA ALA A 299 -20.94 0.96 -33.31
C ALA A 299 -20.50 2.16 -32.49
N GLN A 300 -19.81 3.13 -33.09
CA GLN A 300 -19.54 4.41 -32.47
C GLN A 300 -20.77 5.33 -32.62
N LYS A 301 -21.31 5.73 -31.46
CA LYS A 301 -22.45 6.66 -31.37
C LYS A 301 -22.03 7.95 -30.64
N GLY A 302 -20.92 8.53 -31.05
CA GLY A 302 -20.34 9.69 -30.38
C GLY A 302 -20.01 9.41 -28.93
N VAL A 303 -20.44 10.27 -28.01
CA VAL A 303 -20.24 10.11 -26.55
C VAL A 303 -21.02 8.94 -25.96
N TRP A 304 -22.04 8.46 -26.66
CA TRP A 304 -22.88 7.29 -26.30
C TRP A 304 -22.33 5.98 -26.88
N ASN A 305 -21.04 5.79 -26.82
CA ASN A 305 -20.40 4.55 -27.27
C ASN A 305 -20.81 3.36 -26.39
N GLU A 306 -20.53 2.14 -26.85
CA GLU A 306 -20.92 0.91 -26.15
C GLU A 306 -20.35 0.84 -24.71
N GLU A 307 -19.19 1.42 -24.46
CA GLU A 307 -18.55 1.43 -23.13
C GLU A 307 -19.36 2.28 -22.14
N THR A 308 -19.75 3.48 -22.56
CA THR A 308 -20.61 4.38 -21.80
C THR A 308 -21.97 3.74 -21.53
N MET A 309 -22.59 3.13 -22.55
CA MET A 309 -23.88 2.46 -22.41
C MET A 309 -23.80 1.25 -21.47
N ASN A 310 -22.78 0.39 -21.61
CA ASN A 310 -22.58 -0.77 -20.71
C ASN A 310 -22.34 -0.33 -19.27
N LYS A 311 -21.59 0.75 -19.07
CA LYS A 311 -21.37 1.31 -17.73
C LYS A 311 -22.69 1.76 -17.11
N ILE A 312 -23.48 2.56 -17.81
CA ILE A 312 -24.79 3.06 -17.34
C ILE A 312 -25.72 1.89 -17.00
N LEU A 313 -25.86 0.93 -17.91
CA LEU A 313 -26.73 -0.23 -17.69
C LEU A 313 -26.26 -1.10 -16.52
N SER A 314 -24.95 -1.27 -16.35
CA SER A 314 -24.40 -2.02 -15.21
C SER A 314 -24.65 -1.29 -13.90
N GLU A 315 -24.45 0.03 -13.86
CA GLU A 315 -24.69 0.84 -12.67
C GLU A 315 -26.20 0.95 -12.34
N ALA A 316 -27.06 1.01 -13.35
CA ALA A 316 -28.52 0.96 -13.16
C ALA A 316 -28.99 -0.38 -12.54
N PHE A 317 -28.29 -1.46 -12.82
CA PHE A 317 -28.57 -2.77 -12.22
C PHE A 317 -27.96 -2.92 -10.82
N LEU A 318 -26.75 -2.40 -10.61
CA LEU A 318 -25.96 -2.59 -9.39
C LEU A 318 -26.28 -1.55 -8.31
N ALA A 319 -26.83 -0.39 -8.67
CA ALA A 319 -27.01 0.79 -7.82
C ALA A 319 -25.71 1.33 -7.16
N HIS A 320 -24.54 1.00 -7.72
CA HIS A 320 -23.24 1.52 -7.29
C HIS A 320 -22.23 1.43 -8.45
N PRO A 321 -21.08 2.17 -8.34
CA PRO A 321 -20.05 2.18 -9.36
C PRO A 321 -19.44 0.80 -9.64
N VAL A 322 -19.21 0.49 -10.91
CA VAL A 322 -18.52 -0.73 -11.33
C VAL A 322 -17.09 -0.74 -10.81
N VAL A 323 -16.67 -1.82 -10.13
CA VAL A 323 -15.31 -2.07 -9.69
C VAL A 323 -14.59 -2.96 -10.69
N ARG A 324 -13.34 -2.62 -11.03
CA ARG A 324 -12.48 -3.46 -11.87
C ARG A 324 -11.01 -3.36 -11.47
N GLY A 325 -10.23 -4.31 -11.95
CA GLY A 325 -8.77 -4.26 -11.94
C GLY A 325 -8.21 -3.59 -13.20
N SER A 326 -6.88 -3.55 -13.32
CA SER A 326 -6.12 -2.94 -14.41
C SER A 326 -6.05 -1.41 -14.34
N GLY A 327 -5.48 -0.77 -15.36
CA GLY A 327 -5.32 0.69 -15.45
C GLY A 327 -6.31 1.33 -16.43
N LYS A 328 -6.11 2.63 -16.70
CA LYS A 328 -6.91 3.40 -17.66
C LYS A 328 -6.91 2.74 -19.04
N MET A 329 -8.06 2.67 -19.66
CA MET A 329 -8.27 2.05 -20.97
C MET A 329 -8.51 3.08 -22.09
N SER A 330 -9.02 4.26 -21.75
CA SER A 330 -9.18 5.36 -22.71
C SER A 330 -7.82 5.99 -23.06
N GLN A 331 -7.74 6.57 -24.25
CA GLN A 331 -6.51 7.21 -24.74
C GLN A 331 -6.09 8.37 -23.83
N ILE A 332 -4.78 8.54 -23.68
CA ILE A 332 -4.17 9.60 -22.88
C ILE A 332 -2.77 9.89 -23.46
N SER A 333 -2.32 11.13 -23.44
CA SER A 333 -0.94 11.51 -23.78
C SER A 333 0.06 10.72 -22.93
N HIS A 334 1.04 10.14 -23.59
CA HIS A 334 1.97 9.19 -23.00
C HIS A 334 3.39 9.34 -23.56
N PHE A 335 4.33 8.52 -23.12
CA PHE A 335 5.70 8.50 -23.66
C PHE A 335 5.77 8.26 -25.17
N ASP A 336 4.74 7.67 -25.78
CA ASP A 336 4.66 7.49 -27.24
C ASP A 336 4.62 8.81 -28.02
N ASP A 337 4.17 9.89 -27.38
CA ASP A 337 4.11 11.23 -27.96
C ASP A 337 5.46 11.98 -27.92
N LEU A 338 6.52 11.32 -27.46
CA LEU A 338 7.88 11.86 -27.39
C LEU A 338 8.84 10.98 -28.18
N VAL A 339 9.84 11.59 -28.81
CA VAL A 339 10.93 10.91 -29.54
C VAL A 339 12.28 11.43 -29.08
N PHE A 340 13.31 10.56 -29.15
CA PHE A 340 14.70 10.97 -28.95
C PHE A 340 15.29 11.62 -30.22
N LEU A 341 16.14 12.61 -30.02
CA LEU A 341 17.06 13.09 -31.02
C LEU A 341 18.32 12.26 -31.01
N ASN A 342 18.67 11.69 -32.13
CA ASN A 342 19.90 10.93 -32.28
C ASN A 342 21.14 11.80 -32.42
N ALA A 343 22.20 11.45 -31.74
CA ALA A 343 23.53 12.00 -31.94
C ALA A 343 24.08 11.53 -33.30
N GLN A 344 24.85 12.41 -33.99
CA GLN A 344 25.50 12.12 -35.27
C GLN A 344 26.81 12.88 -35.41
N VAL A 345 26.84 13.98 -36.17
CA VAL A 345 28.05 14.77 -36.40
C VAL A 345 28.25 15.84 -35.34
N SER A 346 27.18 16.57 -34.97
CA SER A 346 27.24 17.62 -33.94
C SER A 346 27.52 17.09 -32.53
N ARG A 347 27.16 15.86 -32.30
CA ARG A 347 27.45 15.07 -31.09
C ARG A 347 27.60 13.63 -31.56
N PRO A 348 28.79 12.99 -31.44
CA PRO A 348 28.94 11.61 -31.88
C PRO A 348 28.15 10.65 -30.98
N PRO A 349 27.49 9.62 -31.54
CA PRO A 349 26.85 8.57 -30.75
C PRO A 349 27.91 7.72 -30.05
N ILE A 350 27.52 7.12 -28.95
CA ILE A 350 28.35 6.13 -28.22
C ILE A 350 28.08 4.75 -28.84
N ASP A 351 29.14 3.98 -29.08
CA ASP A 351 29.04 2.65 -29.67
C ASP A 351 28.44 1.65 -28.66
N TYR A 352 27.20 1.26 -28.90
CA TYR A 352 26.45 0.37 -28.03
C TYR A 352 27.16 -0.97 -27.75
N TYR A 353 27.87 -1.52 -28.73
CA TYR A 353 28.51 -2.83 -28.60
C TYR A 353 29.87 -2.78 -27.91
N ARG A 354 30.51 -1.63 -27.87
CA ARG A 354 31.90 -1.50 -27.42
C ARG A 354 32.06 -0.65 -26.18
N GLU A 355 31.23 0.37 -26.00
CA GLU A 355 31.40 1.37 -24.95
C GLU A 355 30.36 1.19 -23.83
N PRO A 356 30.78 1.21 -22.55
CA PRO A 356 29.87 0.98 -21.44
C PRO A 356 28.88 2.14 -21.25
N CYS A 357 27.70 1.84 -20.71
CA CYS A 357 26.72 2.83 -20.25
C CYS A 357 26.43 2.59 -18.77
N ASP A 358 26.62 3.61 -17.95
CA ASP A 358 26.32 3.56 -16.53
C ASP A 358 24.82 3.71 -16.28
N THR A 359 24.23 2.70 -15.60
CA THR A 359 22.82 2.63 -15.25
C THR A 359 22.55 2.69 -13.76
N GLU A 360 23.61 2.77 -12.93
CA GLU A 360 23.47 2.77 -11.47
C GLU A 360 22.81 4.05 -10.95
N VAL A 361 21.91 3.92 -9.99
CA VAL A 361 21.22 5.02 -9.33
C VAL A 361 21.21 4.81 -7.83
N ILE A 362 21.44 5.90 -7.09
CA ILE A 362 21.39 5.92 -5.62
C ILE A 362 20.23 6.84 -5.21
N LEU A 363 19.29 6.30 -4.47
CA LEU A 363 18.13 7.04 -3.97
C LEU A 363 18.24 7.26 -2.45
N GLY A 364 17.84 8.44 -2.00
CA GLY A 364 17.71 8.70 -0.56
C GLY A 364 19.01 9.01 0.16
N THR A 365 19.90 9.78 -0.45
CA THR A 365 21.20 10.17 0.11
C THR A 365 21.13 11.29 1.16
N ARG A 366 19.94 11.88 1.41
CA ARG A 366 19.79 13.10 2.21
C ARG A 366 19.99 12.86 3.71
N TYR A 367 19.35 11.87 4.27
CA TYR A 367 19.36 11.61 5.73
C TYR A 367 19.72 10.17 6.09
N ALA A 368 19.52 9.22 5.16
CA ALA A 368 19.72 7.81 5.45
C ALA A 368 21.21 7.45 5.55
N GLU A 369 21.56 6.66 6.56
CA GLU A 369 22.90 6.10 6.70
C GLU A 369 23.21 5.11 5.56
N HIS A 370 22.19 4.37 5.12
CA HIS A 370 22.29 3.39 4.04
C HIS A 370 21.29 3.75 2.91
N PRO A 371 21.68 4.61 1.94
CA PRO A 371 20.83 4.94 0.82
C PRO A 371 20.60 3.72 -0.09
N LEU A 372 19.47 3.72 -0.81
CA LEU A 372 19.06 2.62 -1.68
C LEU A 372 19.87 2.64 -2.99
N ARG A 373 20.75 1.65 -3.20
CA ARG A 373 21.59 1.52 -4.40
C ARG A 373 20.99 0.52 -5.38
N LEU A 374 20.61 0.99 -6.56
CA LEU A 374 20.01 0.21 -7.63
C LEU A 374 21.02 0.04 -8.77
N LYS A 375 21.25 -1.19 -9.24
CA LYS A 375 22.10 -1.45 -10.43
C LYS A 375 21.50 -0.94 -11.74
N ALA A 376 20.18 -0.77 -11.77
CA ALA A 376 19.44 -0.14 -12.84
C ALA A 376 18.35 0.77 -12.24
N PRO A 377 17.88 1.83 -12.93
CA PRO A 377 16.94 2.81 -12.37
C PRO A 377 15.51 2.26 -12.31
N ILE A 378 15.34 1.05 -11.81
CA ILE A 378 14.08 0.31 -11.81
C ILE A 378 13.75 -0.16 -10.39
N ILE A 379 12.52 0.10 -9.97
CA ILE A 379 11.87 -0.51 -8.81
C ILE A 379 10.74 -1.37 -9.33
N ILE A 380 10.62 -2.62 -8.87
CA ILE A 380 9.40 -3.40 -9.13
C ILE A 380 8.31 -2.84 -8.22
N GLY A 381 7.31 -2.22 -8.83
CA GLY A 381 6.30 -1.40 -8.16
C GLY A 381 5.44 -2.16 -7.16
N ALA A 382 4.85 -1.44 -6.22
CA ALA A 382 4.07 -1.96 -5.12
C ALA A 382 2.93 -2.89 -5.54
N MET A 383 3.00 -4.15 -5.15
CA MET A 383 1.99 -5.19 -5.38
C MET A 383 1.84 -6.04 -4.12
N SER A 384 0.79 -5.78 -3.32
CA SER A 384 0.63 -6.38 -2.01
C SER A 384 0.36 -7.88 -2.04
N PHE A 385 0.90 -8.60 -1.06
CA PHE A 385 0.51 -9.98 -0.79
C PHE A 385 -0.98 -10.06 -0.44
N GLY A 386 -1.69 -10.96 -1.08
CA GLY A 386 -3.16 -11.04 -1.07
C GLY A 386 -3.77 -10.41 -2.33
N ALA A 387 -3.31 -9.26 -2.80
CA ALA A 387 -3.71 -8.75 -4.12
C ALA A 387 -3.14 -9.63 -5.25
N ILE A 388 -1.87 -10.02 -5.13
CA ILE A 388 -1.24 -11.07 -5.94
C ILE A 388 -0.93 -12.30 -5.08
N SER A 389 -0.68 -13.44 -5.72
CA SER A 389 -0.38 -14.71 -5.07
C SER A 389 1.04 -14.74 -4.49
N LYS A 390 1.31 -15.69 -3.60
CA LYS A 390 2.66 -15.97 -3.09
C LYS A 390 3.62 -16.33 -4.22
N GLU A 391 3.18 -17.15 -5.16
CA GLU A 391 3.96 -17.55 -6.34
C GLU A 391 4.38 -16.34 -7.18
N ALA A 392 3.48 -15.36 -7.35
CA ALA A 392 3.80 -14.12 -8.07
C ALA A 392 4.81 -13.25 -7.29
N LYS A 393 4.68 -13.15 -5.95
CA LYS A 393 5.66 -12.46 -5.10
C LYS A 393 7.04 -13.09 -5.19
N LEU A 394 7.13 -14.42 -5.11
CA LEU A 394 8.40 -15.15 -5.22
C LEU A 394 9.04 -14.98 -6.60
N ALA A 395 8.24 -15.04 -7.67
CA ALA A 395 8.76 -14.83 -9.03
C ALA A 395 9.36 -13.42 -9.21
N ILE A 396 8.72 -12.40 -8.62
CA ILE A 396 9.21 -11.01 -8.57
C ILE A 396 10.53 -10.92 -7.80
N ALA A 397 10.61 -11.52 -6.62
CA ALA A 397 11.79 -11.48 -5.77
C ALA A 397 13.02 -12.13 -6.45
N TYR A 398 12.83 -13.29 -7.09
CA TYR A 398 13.88 -13.94 -7.88
C TYR A 398 14.37 -13.10 -9.06
N ALA A 399 13.45 -12.49 -9.81
CA ALA A 399 13.80 -11.59 -10.91
C ALA A 399 14.56 -10.35 -10.43
N ALA A 400 14.12 -9.74 -9.34
CA ALA A 400 14.80 -8.60 -8.73
C ALA A 400 16.23 -8.93 -8.29
N ARG A 401 16.43 -10.13 -7.71
CA ARG A 401 17.76 -10.62 -7.32
C ARG A 401 18.70 -10.73 -8.50
N GLU A 402 18.22 -11.22 -9.64
CA GLU A 402 19.03 -11.38 -10.85
C GLU A 402 19.50 -10.03 -11.42
N LEU A 403 18.68 -8.98 -11.30
CA LEU A 403 19.00 -7.65 -11.81
C LEU A 403 19.64 -6.70 -10.78
N GLY A 404 19.58 -7.00 -9.48
CA GLY A 404 20.04 -6.09 -8.43
C GLY A 404 19.17 -4.85 -8.29
N VAL A 405 17.84 -5.00 -8.45
CA VAL A 405 16.84 -3.93 -8.34
C VAL A 405 15.95 -4.13 -7.11
N ALA A 406 15.22 -3.10 -6.70
CA ALA A 406 14.35 -3.17 -5.52
C ALA A 406 12.96 -3.72 -5.84
N VAL A 407 12.37 -4.41 -4.88
CA VAL A 407 10.94 -4.75 -4.84
C VAL A 407 10.21 -3.91 -3.80
N ASN A 408 8.94 -3.57 -4.06
CA ASN A 408 8.08 -2.93 -3.08
C ASN A 408 7.04 -3.93 -2.59
N THR A 409 6.90 -4.06 -1.27
CA THR A 409 6.00 -5.04 -0.65
C THR A 409 4.53 -4.79 -1.00
N GLY A 410 4.15 -3.53 -1.22
CA GLY A 410 2.75 -3.09 -1.22
C GLY A 410 2.15 -3.08 0.19
N GLU A 411 0.90 -2.65 0.31
CA GLU A 411 0.18 -2.46 1.58
C GLU A 411 -0.35 -3.75 2.20
N GLY A 412 0.45 -4.64 2.64
CA GLY A 412 -0.06 -5.91 3.17
C GLY A 412 0.93 -6.68 4.01
N GLY A 413 1.98 -6.02 4.44
CA GLY A 413 3.13 -6.65 5.05
C GLY A 413 4.00 -7.37 4.02
N MET A 414 4.90 -8.20 4.48
CA MET A 414 5.90 -8.90 3.68
C MET A 414 5.91 -10.39 4.05
N ILE A 415 5.97 -11.26 3.06
CA ILE A 415 6.24 -12.68 3.30
C ILE A 415 7.74 -12.87 3.60
N PRO A 416 8.11 -13.74 4.56
CA PRO A 416 9.53 -13.93 4.92
C PRO A 416 10.42 -14.26 3.75
N GLU A 417 9.96 -15.14 2.87
CA GLU A 417 10.71 -15.58 1.68
C GLU A 417 10.98 -14.43 0.69
N GLU A 418 10.11 -13.40 0.65
CA GLU A 418 10.37 -12.21 -0.17
C GLU A 418 11.61 -11.47 0.30
N ARG A 419 11.79 -11.32 1.64
CA ARG A 419 12.97 -10.69 2.21
C ARG A 419 14.24 -11.52 1.99
N GLU A 420 14.14 -12.84 2.14
CA GLU A 420 15.28 -13.74 1.96
C GLU A 420 15.80 -13.76 0.51
N ILE A 421 14.89 -13.63 -0.47
CA ILE A 421 15.22 -13.75 -1.88
C ILE A 421 15.61 -12.40 -2.50
N ALA A 422 14.82 -11.34 -2.24
CA ALA A 422 15.01 -10.04 -2.88
C ALA A 422 16.28 -9.34 -2.36
N PRO A 423 17.07 -8.72 -3.24
CA PRO A 423 18.30 -8.04 -2.85
C PRO A 423 18.01 -6.75 -2.05
N LEU A 424 16.95 -6.05 -2.44
CA LEU A 424 16.52 -4.79 -1.87
C LEU A 424 14.99 -4.77 -1.74
N VAL A 425 14.47 -4.40 -0.56
CA VAL A 425 13.04 -4.38 -0.27
C VAL A 425 12.63 -3.01 0.25
N ILE A 426 11.58 -2.44 -0.36
CA ILE A 426 10.93 -1.21 0.10
C ILE A 426 9.67 -1.61 0.87
N ALA A 427 9.63 -1.33 2.16
CA ALA A 427 8.45 -1.52 3.00
C ALA A 427 7.41 -0.45 2.70
N GLN A 428 6.18 -0.83 2.35
CA GLN A 428 5.11 0.16 2.16
C GLN A 428 4.33 0.39 3.46
N TYR A 429 4.29 1.64 3.89
CA TYR A 429 3.52 2.14 5.03
C TYR A 429 2.27 2.87 4.53
N ALA A 430 1.15 2.16 4.43
CA ALA A 430 -0.13 2.68 3.94
C ALA A 430 -1.06 3.09 5.09
N SER A 431 -2.14 3.82 4.79
CA SER A 431 -3.11 4.30 5.78
C SER A 431 -3.81 3.20 6.58
N GLY A 432 -3.96 2.00 6.01
CA GLY A 432 -4.51 0.83 6.70
C GLY A 432 -3.53 0.08 7.59
N ARG A 433 -2.21 0.30 7.46
CA ARG A 433 -1.15 -0.28 8.30
C ARG A 433 -1.16 -1.80 8.43
N PHE A 434 -1.68 -2.53 7.46
CA PHE A 434 -1.75 -3.99 7.48
C PHE A 434 -0.36 -4.61 7.47
N GLY A 435 -0.05 -5.44 8.47
CA GLY A 435 1.24 -6.11 8.60
C GLY A 435 2.43 -5.21 8.91
N VAL A 436 2.19 -3.99 9.37
CA VAL A 436 3.26 -3.04 9.76
C VAL A 436 3.69 -3.33 11.19
N SER A 437 5.01 -3.44 11.40
CA SER A 437 5.67 -3.56 12.70
C SER A 437 7.05 -2.91 12.65
N ALA A 438 7.67 -2.65 13.80
CA ALA A 438 9.03 -2.13 13.86
C ALA A 438 10.04 -3.07 13.16
N GLU A 439 9.87 -4.38 13.31
CA GLU A 439 10.71 -5.38 12.66
C GLU A 439 10.59 -5.31 11.14
N TYR A 440 9.36 -5.31 10.61
CA TYR A 440 9.09 -5.17 9.17
C TYR A 440 9.79 -3.94 8.56
N LEU A 441 9.76 -2.79 9.26
CA LEU A 441 10.40 -1.57 8.80
C LEU A 441 11.94 -1.65 8.88
N ARG A 442 12.48 -2.28 9.93
CA ARG A 442 13.94 -2.36 10.17
C ARG A 442 14.66 -3.34 9.25
N ILE A 443 14.00 -4.44 8.87
CA ILE A 443 14.60 -5.40 7.95
C ILE A 443 14.51 -4.97 6.49
N SER A 444 13.83 -3.87 6.20
CA SER A 444 13.68 -3.32 4.84
C SER A 444 14.78 -2.31 4.52
N ASP A 445 15.07 -2.12 3.23
CA ASP A 445 16.13 -1.24 2.73
C ASP A 445 15.64 0.20 2.48
N ALA A 446 14.32 0.42 2.49
CA ALA A 446 13.66 1.72 2.46
C ALA A 446 12.22 1.61 3.00
N VAL A 447 11.63 2.73 3.40
CA VAL A 447 10.22 2.81 3.80
C VAL A 447 9.49 3.79 2.89
N GLU A 448 8.37 3.40 2.32
CA GLU A 448 7.51 4.24 1.48
C GLU A 448 6.21 4.57 2.22
N ILE A 449 6.00 5.85 2.57
CA ILE A 449 4.71 6.35 3.05
C ILE A 449 3.78 6.49 1.84
N LYS A 450 2.77 5.66 1.76
CA LYS A 450 1.77 5.70 0.68
C LYS A 450 0.63 6.64 1.03
N ILE A 451 0.64 7.84 0.48
CA ILE A 451 -0.49 8.78 0.58
C ILE A 451 -1.58 8.42 -0.44
N GLY A 452 -1.18 7.97 -1.64
CA GLY A 452 -2.11 7.58 -2.69
C GLY A 452 -1.48 6.69 -3.75
N GLN A 453 -2.28 6.31 -4.74
CA GLN A 453 -1.85 5.57 -5.94
C GLN A 453 -2.58 6.06 -7.18
N GLY A 454 -1.90 6.10 -8.32
CA GLY A 454 -2.39 6.71 -9.56
C GLY A 454 -3.67 6.12 -10.13
N ALA A 455 -3.94 4.82 -9.93
CA ALA A 455 -5.15 4.18 -10.44
C ALA A 455 -6.43 4.61 -9.71
N LYS A 456 -6.33 5.01 -8.44
CA LYS A 456 -7.49 5.43 -7.62
C LYS A 456 -7.12 6.59 -6.67
N PRO A 457 -6.89 7.79 -7.20
CA PRO A 457 -6.60 8.96 -6.39
C PRO A 457 -7.70 9.22 -5.36
N GLY A 458 -7.33 9.56 -4.12
CA GLY A 458 -8.28 9.88 -3.07
C GLY A 458 -9.02 8.68 -2.47
N GLN A 459 -8.61 7.45 -2.81
CA GLN A 459 -9.11 6.23 -2.16
C GLN A 459 -7.98 5.37 -1.61
N GLY A 460 -8.24 4.71 -0.49
CA GLY A 460 -7.34 3.73 0.10
C GLY A 460 -7.28 2.40 -0.68
N GLY A 461 -6.49 1.48 -0.17
CA GLY A 461 -6.40 0.11 -0.66
C GLY A 461 -7.68 -0.67 -0.43
N LEU A 462 -7.95 -1.63 -1.33
CA LEU A 462 -9.09 -2.53 -1.24
C LEU A 462 -8.63 -3.95 -1.55
N LEU A 463 -8.81 -4.85 -0.59
CA LEU A 463 -8.72 -6.29 -0.80
C LEU A 463 -9.96 -6.94 -0.19
N LEU A 464 -10.71 -7.64 -1.02
CA LEU A 464 -11.97 -8.26 -0.61
C LEU A 464 -11.72 -9.49 0.29
N GLY A 465 -12.66 -9.76 1.19
CA GLY A 465 -12.57 -10.81 2.20
C GLY A 465 -12.30 -12.20 1.65
N GLU A 466 -12.77 -12.51 0.43
CA GLU A 466 -12.48 -13.77 -0.27
C GLU A 466 -10.99 -14.01 -0.50
N LYS A 467 -10.18 -12.97 -0.46
CA LYS A 467 -8.72 -13.03 -0.61
C LYS A 467 -7.98 -12.89 0.72
N VAL A 468 -8.69 -12.56 1.81
CA VAL A 468 -8.11 -12.43 3.16
C VAL A 468 -8.27 -13.77 3.87
N VAL A 469 -7.45 -14.74 3.48
CA VAL A 469 -7.50 -16.12 3.97
C VAL A 469 -6.10 -16.65 4.30
N GLY A 470 -6.00 -17.57 5.26
CA GLY A 470 -4.78 -18.27 5.62
C GLY A 470 -3.60 -17.33 5.92
N GLU A 471 -2.50 -17.45 5.18
CA GLU A 471 -1.29 -16.66 5.37
C GLU A 471 -1.53 -15.15 5.16
N VAL A 472 -2.44 -14.77 4.24
CA VAL A 472 -2.80 -13.35 4.01
C VAL A 472 -3.45 -12.74 5.23
N SER A 473 -4.40 -13.45 5.87
CA SER A 473 -5.05 -13.03 7.10
C SER A 473 -4.02 -12.81 8.22
N LYS A 474 -3.12 -13.78 8.42
CA LYS A 474 -2.07 -13.72 9.46
C LYS A 474 -1.11 -12.54 9.27
N ILE A 475 -0.56 -12.39 8.07
CA ILE A 475 0.43 -11.33 7.79
C ILE A 475 -0.20 -9.93 7.88
N ARG A 476 -1.46 -9.78 7.44
CA ARG A 476 -2.18 -8.49 7.54
C ARG A 476 -2.71 -8.18 8.94
N GLY A 477 -2.74 -9.17 9.86
CA GLY A 477 -3.34 -9.02 11.18
C GLY A 477 -4.86 -8.80 11.11
N LEU A 478 -5.58 -9.49 10.22
CA LEU A 478 -7.02 -9.35 10.02
C LEU A 478 -7.74 -10.68 10.20
N PRO A 479 -8.98 -10.69 10.72
CA PRO A 479 -9.81 -11.90 10.74
C PRO A 479 -10.05 -12.42 9.32
N GLU A 480 -10.08 -13.75 9.15
CA GLU A 480 -10.36 -14.36 7.85
C GLU A 480 -11.75 -13.95 7.32
N GLY A 481 -11.81 -13.71 6.02
CA GLY A 481 -13.03 -13.30 5.35
C GLY A 481 -13.41 -11.82 5.52
N SER A 482 -12.64 -11.05 6.29
CA SER A 482 -12.86 -9.60 6.44
C SER A 482 -12.29 -8.84 5.25
N ASP A 483 -13.00 -7.79 4.80
CA ASP A 483 -12.45 -6.89 3.78
C ASP A 483 -11.31 -6.05 4.37
N ALA A 484 -10.15 -6.05 3.69
CA ALA A 484 -9.04 -5.17 4.05
C ALA A 484 -9.17 -3.85 3.29
N ILE A 485 -9.68 -2.83 3.97
CA ILE A 485 -9.91 -1.50 3.41
C ILE A 485 -9.04 -0.50 4.15
N SER A 486 -8.17 0.17 3.41
CA SER A 486 -7.37 1.27 3.95
C SER A 486 -8.19 2.56 3.90
N PRO A 487 -8.20 3.39 4.96
CA PRO A 487 -8.77 4.73 4.91
C PRO A 487 -8.23 5.54 3.73
N ALA A 488 -9.02 6.49 3.23
CA ALA A 488 -8.64 7.37 2.12
C ALA A 488 -7.42 8.26 2.45
N ARG A 489 -7.20 8.51 3.74
CA ARG A 489 -6.06 9.26 4.28
C ARG A 489 -5.50 8.58 5.52
N HIS A 490 -4.25 8.85 5.85
CA HIS A 490 -3.72 8.49 7.16
C HIS A 490 -4.45 9.30 8.24
N LEU A 491 -4.88 8.65 9.32
CA LEU A 491 -5.64 9.31 10.39
C LEU A 491 -4.79 10.29 11.21
N ASP A 492 -3.48 10.15 11.13
CA ASP A 492 -2.45 10.92 11.81
C ASP A 492 -1.61 11.79 10.85
N ILE A 493 -2.11 12.04 9.63
CA ILE A 493 -1.54 12.98 8.66
C ILE A 493 -2.70 13.82 8.11
N VAL A 494 -2.91 14.98 8.70
CA VAL A 494 -3.96 15.93 8.31
C VAL A 494 -3.37 17.14 7.60
N GLY A 495 -2.08 17.43 7.86
CA GLY A 495 -1.36 18.56 7.28
C GLY A 495 0.12 18.30 7.06
N PRO A 496 0.86 19.31 6.57
CA PRO A 496 2.30 19.21 6.28
C PRO A 496 3.15 18.87 7.50
N GLU A 497 2.82 19.44 8.67
CA GLU A 497 3.54 19.18 9.93
C GLU A 497 3.37 17.73 10.38
N ASP A 498 2.17 17.17 10.23
CA ASP A 498 1.94 15.76 10.57
C ASP A 498 2.73 14.82 9.67
N LEU A 499 2.87 15.17 8.37
CA LEU A 499 3.71 14.40 7.46
C LEU A 499 5.18 14.45 7.90
N ARG A 500 5.69 15.62 8.35
CA ARG A 500 7.04 15.76 8.91
C ARG A 500 7.20 14.88 10.14
N MET A 501 6.24 14.96 11.07
CA MET A 501 6.25 14.14 12.29
C MET A 501 6.22 12.64 11.98
N LYS A 502 5.47 12.23 10.96
CA LYS A 502 5.41 10.83 10.53
C LYS A 502 6.74 10.36 9.94
N ILE A 503 7.39 11.17 9.11
CA ILE A 503 8.72 10.87 8.58
C ILE A 503 9.73 10.73 9.71
N GLU A 504 9.73 11.64 10.69
CA GLU A 504 10.60 11.56 11.86
C GLU A 504 10.34 10.32 12.71
N GLN A 505 9.06 9.98 12.97
CA GLN A 505 8.69 8.75 13.67
C GLN A 505 9.28 7.50 13.00
N LEU A 506 9.15 7.40 11.67
CA LEU A 506 9.67 6.24 10.93
C LEU A 506 11.20 6.21 10.93
N ARG A 507 11.87 7.36 10.92
CA ARG A 507 13.32 7.46 11.12
C ARG A 507 13.73 6.96 12.49
N GLU A 508 13.05 7.38 13.56
CA GLU A 508 13.33 6.89 14.90
C GLU A 508 13.15 5.38 15.03
N ILE A 509 12.11 4.81 14.42
CA ILE A 509 11.87 3.37 14.41
C ILE A 509 12.99 2.63 13.68
N THR A 510 13.48 3.14 12.55
CA THR A 510 14.53 2.53 11.71
C THR A 510 15.94 2.94 12.10
N ASP A 511 16.09 3.69 13.20
CA ASP A 511 17.37 4.24 13.68
C ASP A 511 18.11 5.10 12.63
N TRP A 512 17.34 5.78 11.75
CA TRP A 512 17.87 6.62 10.66
C TRP A 512 18.73 5.84 9.63
N LYS A 513 18.62 4.52 9.60
CA LYS A 513 19.46 3.70 8.72
C LYS A 513 19.01 3.73 7.27
N VAL A 514 17.71 3.73 7.04
CA VAL A 514 17.13 3.59 5.70
C VAL A 514 16.39 4.85 5.25
N PRO A 515 16.30 5.12 3.94
CA PRO A 515 15.59 6.29 3.44
C PRO A 515 14.07 6.16 3.59
N ILE A 516 13.42 7.31 3.83
CA ILE A 516 11.97 7.42 3.92
C ILE A 516 11.44 8.11 2.67
N ALA A 517 10.63 7.40 1.91
CA ALA A 517 9.96 7.90 0.72
C ALA A 517 8.52 8.33 0.98
N VAL A 518 8.00 9.21 0.12
CA VAL A 518 6.57 9.55 0.08
C VAL A 518 6.03 9.28 -1.32
N LYS A 519 4.92 8.54 -1.41
CA LYS A 519 4.25 8.23 -2.67
C LYS A 519 2.90 8.90 -2.80
N PHE A 520 2.72 9.63 -3.91
CA PHE A 520 1.48 10.31 -4.27
C PHE A 520 0.85 9.74 -5.54
N ALA A 521 -0.50 9.79 -5.62
CA ALA A 521 -1.20 9.80 -6.90
C ALA A 521 -0.98 11.17 -7.58
N ALA A 522 -0.67 11.18 -8.87
CA ALA A 522 -0.47 12.43 -9.60
C ALA A 522 -1.77 13.24 -9.71
N GLY A 523 -1.84 14.32 -8.95
CA GLY A 523 -2.94 15.28 -8.90
C GLY A 523 -2.40 16.70 -8.79
N ARG A 524 -2.31 17.25 -7.59
CA ARG A 524 -1.70 18.57 -7.29
C ARG A 524 -0.20 18.43 -7.07
N VAL A 525 0.49 17.90 -8.08
CA VAL A 525 1.87 17.43 -8.00
C VAL A 525 2.83 18.49 -7.45
N ARG A 526 2.72 19.75 -7.93
CA ARG A 526 3.66 20.80 -7.50
C ARG A 526 3.60 21.07 -6.00
N ASP A 527 2.39 21.12 -5.44
CA ASP A 527 2.20 21.43 -4.01
C ASP A 527 2.57 20.23 -3.15
N ASP A 528 2.09 19.05 -3.50
CA ASP A 528 2.35 17.80 -2.77
C ASP A 528 3.86 17.48 -2.71
N VAL A 529 4.58 17.66 -3.82
CA VAL A 529 6.03 17.44 -3.90
C VAL A 529 6.79 18.44 -3.03
N LYS A 530 6.44 19.72 -3.06
CA LYS A 530 7.07 20.75 -2.22
C LYS A 530 6.85 20.45 -0.72
N ILE A 531 5.64 20.05 -0.35
CA ILE A 531 5.30 19.66 1.02
C ILE A 531 6.14 18.45 1.45
N ALA A 532 6.17 17.38 0.67
CA ALA A 532 6.92 16.17 1.00
C ALA A 532 8.43 16.43 1.11
N ALA A 533 9.00 17.21 0.20
CA ALA A 533 10.41 17.57 0.22
C ALA A 533 10.77 18.38 1.49
N LYS A 534 9.95 19.37 1.84
CA LYS A 534 10.13 20.18 3.06
C LYS A 534 9.86 19.38 4.33
N ALA A 535 8.93 18.42 4.31
CA ALA A 535 8.67 17.52 5.42
C ALA A 535 9.80 16.52 5.69
N GLY A 536 10.79 16.43 4.79
CA GLY A 536 11.99 15.61 4.99
C GLY A 536 12.01 14.29 4.23
N ALA A 537 11.20 14.10 3.20
CA ALA A 537 11.30 12.91 2.34
C ALA A 537 12.70 12.81 1.70
N ASP A 538 13.26 11.60 1.64
CA ASP A 538 14.53 11.32 0.97
C ASP A 538 14.35 11.14 -0.53
N PHE A 539 13.24 10.52 -0.92
CA PHE A 539 12.81 10.44 -2.32
C PHE A 539 11.28 10.44 -2.43
N ILE A 540 10.78 10.81 -3.59
CA ILE A 540 9.35 10.95 -3.85
C ILE A 540 8.97 10.08 -5.02
N ILE A 541 7.86 9.31 -4.89
CA ILE A 541 7.30 8.50 -5.97
C ILE A 541 6.02 9.17 -6.47
N ILE A 542 5.99 9.55 -7.75
CA ILE A 542 4.81 10.10 -8.40
C ILE A 542 4.17 9.04 -9.28
N ASP A 543 2.94 8.67 -8.96
CA ASP A 543 2.18 7.61 -9.66
C ASP A 543 1.10 8.25 -10.56
N GLY A 544 1.42 8.41 -11.84
CA GLY A 544 0.59 9.07 -12.86
C GLY A 544 -0.29 8.09 -13.63
N LYS A 545 -1.06 8.62 -14.61
CA LYS A 545 -1.86 7.81 -15.55
C LYS A 545 -1.03 7.39 -16.76
N PRO A 546 -1.20 6.16 -17.27
CA PRO A 546 -2.19 5.12 -16.90
C PRO A 546 -1.66 4.13 -15.84
N ALA A 547 -1.85 4.44 -14.56
CA ALA A 547 -1.50 3.52 -13.47
C ALA A 547 -2.45 2.32 -13.38
N GLY A 548 -1.93 1.18 -12.90
CA GLY A 548 -2.70 -0.05 -12.69
C GLY A 548 -3.08 -0.28 -11.22
N THR A 549 -4.12 -1.09 -11.00
CA THR A 549 -4.57 -1.53 -9.67
C THR A 549 -5.22 -2.91 -9.72
N GLY A 550 -5.28 -3.59 -8.57
CA GLY A 550 -6.05 -4.84 -8.43
C GLY A 550 -7.56 -4.62 -8.32
N ALA A 551 -7.98 -3.50 -7.73
CA ALA A 551 -9.39 -3.17 -7.51
C ALA A 551 -9.58 -1.66 -7.35
N ALA A 552 -10.45 -1.05 -8.16
CA ALA A 552 -10.91 0.33 -7.99
C ALA A 552 -12.23 0.56 -8.75
N PRO A 553 -13.03 1.57 -8.36
CA PRO A 553 -14.12 2.06 -9.19
C PRO A 553 -13.62 2.50 -10.57
N GLU A 554 -14.30 2.05 -11.62
CA GLU A 554 -13.91 2.34 -13.01
C GLU A 554 -13.82 3.84 -13.30
N SER A 555 -14.74 4.62 -12.75
CA SER A 555 -14.75 6.09 -12.88
C SER A 555 -13.46 6.74 -12.37
N LEU A 556 -12.89 6.26 -11.26
CA LEU A 556 -11.61 6.79 -10.76
C LEU A 556 -10.43 6.38 -11.64
N ILE A 557 -10.44 5.14 -12.15
CA ILE A 557 -9.42 4.67 -13.08
C ILE A 557 -9.40 5.55 -14.33
N GLU A 558 -10.56 5.89 -14.86
CA GLU A 558 -10.69 6.60 -16.15
C GLU A 558 -10.55 8.13 -16.01
N PHE A 559 -11.10 8.76 -14.98
CA PHE A 559 -11.32 10.20 -14.95
C PHE A 559 -10.56 10.97 -13.85
N ALA A 560 -9.81 10.30 -12.96
CA ALA A 560 -9.05 10.98 -11.90
C ALA A 560 -7.54 10.80 -12.07
N GLY A 561 -6.76 11.87 -11.82
CA GLY A 561 -5.31 11.91 -11.98
C GLY A 561 -4.83 12.39 -13.36
N ILE A 562 -3.57 12.80 -13.43
CA ILE A 562 -2.94 13.38 -14.64
C ILE A 562 -1.95 12.40 -15.29
N PRO A 563 -1.58 12.64 -16.58
CA PRO A 563 -0.58 11.83 -17.28
C PRO A 563 0.78 11.81 -16.60
N THR A 564 1.45 10.65 -16.63
CA THR A 564 2.77 10.46 -16.01
C THR A 564 3.81 11.44 -16.55
N ILE A 565 3.81 11.72 -17.85
CA ILE A 565 4.76 12.68 -18.46
C ILE A 565 4.61 14.09 -17.90
N ALA A 566 3.38 14.55 -17.69
CA ALA A 566 3.09 15.84 -17.04
C ALA A 566 3.47 15.81 -15.55
N ALA A 567 3.20 14.70 -14.87
CA ALA A 567 3.48 14.55 -13.44
C ALA A 567 4.98 14.63 -13.13
N ILE A 568 5.82 13.93 -13.90
CA ILE A 568 7.29 13.97 -13.76
C ILE A 568 7.80 15.41 -13.90
N THR A 569 7.36 16.10 -14.95
CA THR A 569 7.82 17.46 -15.27
C THR A 569 7.44 18.47 -14.17
N GLN A 570 6.21 18.37 -13.66
CA GLN A 570 5.75 19.22 -12.55
C GLN A 570 6.51 18.91 -11.25
N ALA A 571 6.81 17.65 -10.96
CA ALA A 571 7.56 17.24 -9.78
C ALA A 571 9.02 17.74 -9.82
N ASP A 572 9.70 17.58 -10.95
CA ASP A 572 11.06 18.08 -11.19
C ASP A 572 11.12 19.61 -11.01
N ALA A 573 10.17 20.32 -11.63
CA ALA A 573 10.07 21.78 -11.48
C ALA A 573 9.81 22.19 -10.02
N ALA A 574 8.93 21.50 -9.30
CA ALA A 574 8.62 21.79 -7.91
C ALA A 574 9.85 21.62 -7.00
N LEU A 575 10.64 20.55 -7.20
CA LEU A 575 11.89 20.34 -6.46
C LEU A 575 12.95 21.40 -6.77
N LYS A 576 13.05 21.84 -8.02
CA LYS A 576 13.93 22.95 -8.43
C LYS A 576 13.52 24.28 -7.79
N GLU A 577 12.23 24.60 -7.75
CA GLU A 577 11.69 25.81 -7.13
C GLU A 577 12.00 25.93 -5.64
N VAL A 578 12.00 24.80 -4.91
CA VAL A 578 12.37 24.80 -3.49
C VAL A 578 13.87 24.55 -3.23
N GLY A 579 14.68 24.47 -4.29
CA GLY A 579 16.13 24.25 -4.22
C GLY A 579 16.56 22.83 -3.78
N MET A 580 15.64 21.85 -3.75
CA MET A 580 15.90 20.53 -3.19
C MET A 580 16.09 19.43 -4.25
N ARG A 581 16.15 19.76 -5.55
CA ARG A 581 16.23 18.76 -6.64
C ARG A 581 17.47 17.86 -6.54
N LYS A 582 18.55 18.33 -5.98
CA LYS A 582 19.80 17.55 -5.80
C LYS A 582 19.77 16.68 -4.54
N GLU A 583 18.92 17.00 -3.58
CA GLU A 583 18.82 16.30 -2.30
C GLU A 583 17.72 15.22 -2.29
N VAL A 584 16.62 15.49 -3.00
CA VAL A 584 15.45 14.61 -3.04
C VAL A 584 15.36 13.94 -4.40
N SER A 585 15.45 12.61 -4.42
CA SER A 585 15.32 11.83 -5.65
C SER A 585 13.85 11.72 -6.08
N LEU A 586 13.62 11.64 -7.40
CA LEU A 586 12.28 11.52 -7.99
C LEU A 586 12.12 10.18 -8.71
N VAL A 587 11.10 9.41 -8.33
CA VAL A 587 10.74 8.15 -8.98
C VAL A 587 9.42 8.30 -9.71
N ALA A 588 9.39 7.95 -11.01
CA ALA A 588 8.18 7.96 -11.82
C ALA A 588 7.49 6.59 -11.82
N SER A 589 6.18 6.59 -11.69
CA SER A 589 5.33 5.40 -11.77
C SER A 589 4.09 5.67 -12.60
N GLY A 590 3.53 4.62 -13.21
CA GLY A 590 2.32 4.68 -14.02
C GLY A 590 2.59 4.61 -15.53
N GLY A 591 2.23 3.46 -16.14
CA GLY A 591 2.29 3.25 -17.57
C GLY A 591 3.68 2.98 -18.18
N ILE A 592 4.71 2.74 -17.41
CA ILE A 592 6.05 2.40 -17.87
C ILE A 592 6.04 0.96 -18.42
N ARG A 593 6.52 0.79 -19.68
CA ARG A 593 6.41 -0.47 -20.45
C ARG A 593 7.73 -0.95 -21.04
N THR A 594 8.57 -0.01 -21.53
CA THR A 594 9.77 -0.28 -22.33
C THR A 594 10.97 0.50 -21.81
N GLY A 595 12.17 0.16 -22.26
CA GLY A 595 13.37 0.93 -21.95
C GLY A 595 13.33 2.36 -22.55
N ALA A 596 12.62 2.54 -23.66
CA ALA A 596 12.35 3.87 -24.22
C ALA A 596 11.51 4.73 -23.26
N ASP A 597 10.47 4.14 -22.62
CA ASP A 597 9.68 4.87 -21.62
C ASP A 597 10.54 5.25 -20.40
N VAL A 598 11.43 4.35 -19.95
CA VAL A 598 12.37 4.64 -18.85
C VAL A 598 13.32 5.77 -19.23
N ALA A 599 13.94 5.72 -20.40
CA ALA A 599 14.86 6.75 -20.87
C ALA A 599 14.16 8.12 -20.98
N LYS A 600 12.93 8.16 -21.50
CA LYS A 600 12.12 9.39 -21.59
C LYS A 600 11.73 9.92 -20.21
N ALA A 601 11.36 9.03 -19.25
CA ALA A 601 11.06 9.44 -17.89
C ALA A 601 12.27 10.08 -17.20
N ILE A 602 13.46 9.52 -17.39
CA ILE A 602 14.72 10.10 -16.87
C ILE A 602 15.02 11.44 -17.54
N ALA A 603 14.92 11.52 -18.85
CA ALA A 603 15.12 12.76 -19.59
C ALA A 603 14.13 13.87 -19.17
N LEU A 604 12.92 13.55 -18.77
CA LEU A 604 11.92 14.47 -18.21
C LEU A 604 12.21 14.91 -16.78
N GLY A 605 13.14 14.24 -16.09
CA GLY A 605 13.58 14.62 -14.74
C GLY A 605 13.36 13.58 -13.64
N ALA A 606 13.02 12.33 -13.96
CA ALA A 606 13.03 11.23 -12.97
C ALA A 606 14.45 10.70 -12.75
N ASP A 607 14.75 10.21 -11.54
CA ASP A 607 16.01 9.50 -11.25
C ASP A 607 15.84 7.99 -11.45
N ALA A 608 14.64 7.47 -11.22
CA ALA A 608 14.29 6.06 -11.42
C ALA A 608 12.80 5.92 -11.77
N VAL A 609 12.39 4.69 -12.09
CA VAL A 609 10.99 4.35 -12.40
C VAL A 609 10.51 3.17 -11.57
N ALA A 610 9.19 3.08 -11.34
CA ALA A 610 8.54 1.92 -10.75
C ALA A 610 7.63 1.21 -11.77
N ILE A 611 7.89 -0.08 -12.04
CA ILE A 611 7.18 -0.90 -13.03
C ILE A 611 6.37 -1.98 -12.33
N ALA A 612 5.04 -1.96 -12.46
CA ALA A 612 4.16 -2.99 -11.91
C ALA A 612 3.43 -3.78 -13.01
N THR A 613 2.59 -3.11 -13.82
CA THR A 613 1.78 -3.79 -14.85
C THR A 613 2.63 -4.53 -15.89
N GLY A 614 3.76 -3.94 -16.33
CA GLY A 614 4.69 -4.59 -17.26
C GLY A 614 5.23 -5.91 -16.72
N VAL A 615 5.58 -5.94 -15.43
CA VAL A 615 6.03 -7.17 -14.72
C VAL A 615 4.92 -8.22 -14.69
N LEU A 616 3.67 -7.84 -14.40
CA LEU A 616 2.55 -8.77 -14.43
C LEU A 616 2.29 -9.33 -15.84
N VAL A 617 2.39 -8.50 -16.87
CA VAL A 617 2.24 -8.93 -18.29
C VAL A 617 3.36 -9.91 -18.66
N ALA A 618 4.58 -9.65 -18.25
CA ALA A 618 5.71 -10.58 -18.44
C ALA A 618 5.46 -11.95 -17.79
N MET A 619 4.78 -12.00 -16.63
CA MET A 619 4.34 -13.25 -16.00
C MET A 619 3.21 -13.97 -16.75
N GLY A 620 2.51 -13.31 -17.67
CA GLY A 620 1.40 -13.88 -18.45
C GLY A 620 0.04 -13.23 -18.17
N CYS A 621 -0.03 -12.08 -17.48
CA CYS A 621 -1.26 -11.34 -17.24
C CYS A 621 -1.85 -10.80 -18.55
N LYS A 622 -3.10 -11.11 -18.84
CA LYS A 622 -3.84 -10.62 -20.04
C LYS A 622 -4.66 -9.37 -19.78
N ARG A 623 -4.49 -8.70 -18.64
CA ARG A 623 -5.20 -7.46 -18.28
C ARG A 623 -6.73 -7.56 -18.38
N CYS A 624 -7.30 -8.72 -18.08
CA CYS A 624 -8.74 -8.98 -18.18
C CYS A 624 -9.62 -8.23 -17.16
N GLY A 625 -9.03 -7.57 -16.17
CA GLY A 625 -9.73 -6.76 -15.17
C GLY A 625 -10.36 -7.53 -14.00
N LEU A 626 -10.20 -8.85 -13.92
CA LEU A 626 -10.82 -9.71 -12.90
C LEU A 626 -10.03 -9.83 -11.59
N CYS A 627 -8.99 -9.03 -11.39
CA CYS A 627 -8.08 -9.16 -10.24
C CYS A 627 -8.79 -9.06 -8.88
N PHE A 628 -9.82 -8.21 -8.78
CA PHE A 628 -10.58 -8.00 -7.53
C PHE A 628 -11.40 -9.24 -7.13
N THR A 629 -11.84 -10.06 -8.08
CA THR A 629 -12.69 -11.24 -7.83
C THR A 629 -11.97 -12.43 -7.20
N GLY A 630 -10.62 -12.41 -7.15
CA GLY A 630 -9.83 -13.57 -6.76
C GLY A 630 -9.84 -14.74 -7.76
N LYS A 631 -10.52 -14.63 -8.90
CA LYS A 631 -10.69 -15.69 -9.92
C LYS A 631 -9.70 -15.56 -11.10
N CYS A 632 -8.45 -15.11 -10.81
CA CYS A 632 -7.43 -14.97 -11.85
C CYS A 632 -7.09 -16.34 -12.48
N PRO A 633 -7.32 -16.56 -13.79
CA PRO A 633 -7.10 -17.87 -14.41
C PRO A 633 -5.61 -18.23 -14.54
N TYR A 634 -4.71 -17.27 -14.37
CA TYR A 634 -3.26 -17.43 -14.51
C TYR A 634 -2.52 -17.60 -13.18
N GLY A 635 -3.24 -17.70 -12.06
CA GLY A 635 -2.63 -17.86 -10.75
C GLY A 635 -1.94 -16.61 -10.16
N ILE A 636 -1.99 -15.46 -10.87
CA ILE A 636 -1.28 -14.23 -10.47
C ILE A 636 -2.03 -13.47 -9.36
N ALA A 637 -3.30 -13.16 -9.56
CA ALA A 637 -4.08 -12.31 -8.66
C ALA A 637 -5.21 -13.09 -7.97
N THR A 638 -4.87 -14.20 -7.33
CA THR A 638 -5.78 -15.10 -6.64
C THR A 638 -5.15 -15.68 -5.38
N GLN A 639 -5.99 -16.11 -4.43
CA GLN A 639 -5.59 -16.89 -3.27
C GLN A 639 -6.13 -18.32 -3.30
N ASP A 640 -6.94 -18.69 -4.31
CA ASP A 640 -7.40 -20.05 -4.52
C ASP A 640 -6.22 -20.99 -4.81
N PRO A 641 -5.98 -22.03 -3.99
CA PRO A 641 -4.84 -22.93 -4.16
C PRO A 641 -4.81 -23.64 -5.51
N ASN A 642 -5.99 -23.94 -6.12
CA ASN A 642 -6.08 -24.58 -7.41
C ASN A 642 -5.72 -23.65 -8.57
N LEU A 643 -6.04 -22.36 -8.45
CA LEU A 643 -5.65 -21.36 -9.44
C LEU A 643 -4.17 -20.98 -9.29
N ARG A 644 -3.67 -20.84 -8.05
CA ARG A 644 -2.27 -20.50 -7.74
C ARG A 644 -1.28 -21.48 -8.38
N LYS A 645 -1.58 -22.78 -8.35
CA LYS A 645 -0.76 -23.85 -8.96
C LYS A 645 -0.51 -23.67 -10.46
N ARG A 646 -1.30 -22.84 -11.15
CA ARG A 646 -1.11 -22.54 -12.58
C ARG A 646 0.08 -21.62 -12.85
N LEU A 647 0.55 -20.86 -11.88
CA LEU A 647 1.73 -20.01 -12.00
C LEU A 647 2.98 -20.77 -11.56
N ASN A 648 3.81 -21.16 -12.52
CA ASN A 648 5.12 -21.75 -12.21
C ASN A 648 6.13 -20.64 -11.87
N VAL A 649 6.57 -20.60 -10.61
CA VAL A 649 7.47 -19.57 -10.08
C VAL A 649 8.75 -19.43 -10.89
N LYS A 650 9.41 -20.56 -11.22
CA LYS A 650 10.67 -20.56 -11.97
C LYS A 650 10.50 -19.99 -13.38
N VAL A 651 9.47 -20.42 -14.10
CA VAL A 651 9.19 -19.90 -15.45
C VAL A 651 8.82 -18.42 -15.40
N ALA A 652 7.97 -18.03 -14.46
CA ALA A 652 7.54 -16.65 -14.28
C ALA A 652 8.72 -15.73 -13.92
N SER A 653 9.63 -16.16 -13.03
CA SER A 653 10.80 -15.37 -12.65
C SER A 653 11.75 -15.15 -13.83
N ILE A 654 12.02 -16.16 -14.63
CA ILE A 654 12.86 -16.05 -15.85
C ILE A 654 12.23 -15.07 -16.83
N ARG A 655 10.91 -15.15 -17.07
CA ARG A 655 10.21 -14.23 -18.00
C ARG A 655 10.28 -12.79 -17.53
N VAL A 656 10.08 -12.54 -16.23
CA VAL A 656 10.18 -11.19 -15.64
C VAL A 656 11.61 -10.69 -15.72
N ALA A 657 12.60 -11.51 -15.38
CA ALA A 657 14.01 -11.13 -15.46
C ALA A 657 14.41 -10.77 -16.89
N ASN A 658 14.03 -11.59 -17.87
CA ASN A 658 14.31 -11.33 -19.29
C ASN A 658 13.67 -10.04 -19.79
N TYR A 659 12.40 -9.79 -19.40
CA TYR A 659 11.73 -8.53 -19.73
C TYR A 659 12.48 -7.33 -19.15
N LEU A 660 12.84 -7.35 -17.87
CA LEU A 660 13.53 -6.24 -17.23
C LEU A 660 14.97 -6.05 -17.76
N LYS A 661 15.66 -7.14 -18.13
CA LYS A 661 16.95 -7.06 -18.84
C LYS A 661 16.80 -6.35 -20.17
N SER A 662 15.78 -6.72 -20.96
CA SER A 662 15.49 -6.06 -22.22
C SER A 662 15.21 -4.56 -22.03
N VAL A 663 14.44 -4.19 -21.00
CA VAL A 663 14.19 -2.78 -20.62
C VAL A 663 15.50 -2.04 -20.33
N VAL A 664 16.44 -2.67 -19.60
CA VAL A 664 17.75 -2.06 -19.29
C VAL A 664 18.60 -1.90 -20.54
N GLU A 665 18.62 -2.91 -21.41
CA GLU A 665 19.38 -2.83 -22.66
C GLU A 665 18.82 -1.74 -23.62
N GLU A 666 17.50 -1.65 -23.76
CA GLU A 666 16.88 -0.56 -24.50
C GLU A 666 17.21 0.81 -23.90
N LEU A 667 17.18 0.96 -22.57
CA LEU A 667 17.58 2.18 -21.87
C LEU A 667 19.01 2.60 -22.22
N LYS A 668 19.97 1.65 -22.22
CA LYS A 668 21.34 1.89 -22.63
C LYS A 668 21.42 2.34 -24.09
N MET A 669 20.70 1.66 -25.00
CA MET A 669 20.65 2.03 -26.43
C MET A 669 20.21 3.48 -26.59
N PHE A 670 19.13 3.92 -25.95
CA PHE A 670 18.65 5.31 -26.05
C PHE A 670 19.63 6.33 -25.45
N THR A 671 20.29 5.97 -24.36
CA THR A 671 21.33 6.81 -23.74
C THR A 671 22.52 6.99 -24.68
N GLN A 672 23.03 5.91 -25.26
CA GLN A 672 24.18 5.92 -26.16
C GLN A 672 23.84 6.54 -27.53
N LEU A 673 22.60 6.30 -28.05
CA LEU A 673 22.04 6.99 -29.21
C LEU A 673 22.09 8.51 -29.06
N SER A 674 21.86 9.03 -27.85
CA SER A 674 21.92 10.45 -27.53
C SER A 674 23.35 10.97 -27.31
N GLY A 675 24.40 10.13 -27.52
CA GLY A 675 25.80 10.48 -27.32
C GLY A 675 26.21 10.57 -25.83
N LYS A 676 25.60 9.75 -24.97
CA LYS A 676 25.83 9.80 -23.52
C LYS A 676 26.23 8.42 -22.97
N THR A 677 27.14 8.42 -21.98
CA THR A 677 27.66 7.20 -21.34
C THR A 677 27.02 6.88 -19.98
N SER A 678 26.12 7.75 -19.52
CA SER A 678 25.39 7.55 -18.27
C SER A 678 23.95 8.03 -18.43
N ILE A 679 22.99 7.24 -17.92
CA ILE A 679 21.58 7.60 -17.92
C ILE A 679 21.31 8.91 -17.18
N ARG A 680 22.14 9.27 -16.20
CA ARG A 680 22.03 10.51 -15.42
C ARG A 680 22.27 11.77 -16.24
N ASN A 681 22.80 11.62 -17.44
CA ASN A 681 23.05 12.73 -18.37
C ASN A 681 21.90 12.94 -19.36
N LEU A 682 20.88 12.07 -19.37
CA LEU A 682 19.67 12.28 -20.17
C LEU A 682 18.92 13.53 -19.71
N GLU A 683 18.48 14.34 -20.68
CA GLU A 683 17.84 15.62 -20.42
C GLU A 683 16.75 15.96 -21.44
N LYS A 684 15.90 16.94 -21.15
CA LYS A 684 14.78 17.33 -22.05
C LYS A 684 15.21 17.73 -23.47
N GLU A 685 16.43 18.26 -23.62
CA GLU A 685 16.96 18.63 -24.95
C GLU A 685 17.21 17.39 -25.83
N ASP A 686 17.35 16.21 -25.28
CA ASP A 686 17.45 14.95 -26.04
C ASP A 686 16.09 14.52 -26.63
N LEU A 687 15.00 15.18 -26.25
CA LEU A 687 13.64 14.83 -26.68
C LEU A 687 13.01 15.87 -27.59
N ARG A 688 12.05 15.40 -28.42
CA ARG A 688 11.06 16.24 -29.11
C ARG A 688 9.66 15.67 -28.91
N ALA A 689 8.68 16.56 -28.81
CA ALA A 689 7.27 16.20 -28.71
C ALA A 689 6.68 16.05 -30.14
N LEU A 690 5.92 14.97 -30.35
CA LEU A 690 5.20 14.71 -31.60
C LEU A 690 3.84 15.42 -31.65
N THR A 691 3.30 15.76 -30.48
CA THR A 691 1.99 16.41 -30.33
C THR A 691 2.11 17.71 -29.55
N LEU A 692 1.22 18.65 -29.83
CA LEU A 692 1.16 19.91 -29.08
C LEU A 692 0.86 19.68 -27.60
N GLU A 693 -0.03 18.75 -27.31
CA GLU A 693 -0.41 18.37 -25.93
C GLU A 693 0.80 17.89 -25.14
N ALA A 694 1.60 16.99 -25.70
CA ALA A 694 2.82 16.50 -25.06
C ALA A 694 3.84 17.62 -24.85
N SER A 695 4.01 18.50 -25.83
CA SER A 695 4.88 19.69 -25.73
C SER A 695 4.44 20.60 -24.57
N MET A 696 3.17 20.95 -24.51
CA MET A 696 2.60 21.80 -23.45
C MET A 696 2.72 21.14 -22.05
N MET A 697 2.48 19.82 -21.95
CA MET A 697 2.56 19.08 -20.67
C MET A 697 3.98 18.96 -20.15
N THR A 698 4.97 18.82 -21.03
CA THR A 698 6.35 18.48 -20.64
C THR A 698 7.32 19.66 -20.76
N GLY A 699 6.98 20.67 -21.53
CA GLY A 699 7.91 21.76 -21.93
C GLY A 699 9.01 21.27 -22.86
N VAL A 700 8.87 20.09 -23.47
CA VAL A 700 9.75 19.59 -24.54
C VAL A 700 9.36 20.28 -25.85
N LYS A 701 10.35 20.75 -26.62
CA LYS A 701 10.11 21.40 -27.89
C LYS A 701 9.35 20.49 -28.87
N LEU A 702 8.45 21.05 -29.62
CA LEU A 702 7.75 20.34 -30.68
C LEU A 702 8.71 19.97 -31.81
N VAL A 703 8.48 18.83 -32.48
CA VAL A 703 9.22 18.48 -33.70
C VAL A 703 9.07 19.61 -34.74
N GLY A 704 10.22 20.09 -35.26
CA GLY A 704 10.26 21.20 -36.17
C GLY A 704 10.57 22.59 -35.56
N GLN A 705 10.77 22.63 -34.25
CA GLN A 705 11.22 23.83 -33.51
C GLN A 705 12.70 23.78 -33.14
#